data_a2fccdcac59ffc71af7f7e918772cc1d
#
_entry.id   a2fccdcac59ffc71af7f7e918772cc1d
#
_cell.length_a   1.000
_cell.length_b   1.000
_cell.length_c   1.000
_cell.angle_alpha   90.00
_cell.angle_beta   90.00
_cell.angle_gamma   90.00
#
_symmetry.space_group_name_H-M   'P 1'
#
loop_
_entity.id
_entity.type
_entity.pdbx_description
1 polymer ?
#
loop_
_entity_poly.entity_id
_entity_poly.type
_entity_poly.pdbx_seq_one_letter_code
_entity_poly.pdbx_strand_id
1 'polypeptide(L)'
;MLISYHWLFALTHTNFSAAEAKERLTMVGLAIDALEAQGQDFVLDVEVPSNRPDCLSHVGIARELTVIENGRLYLPAPEPIKTEGRSAVLTSVEIKDQDLCPRYAARIIRGVKIGPSPDWLANQLETIGQRPINNVADITNYVLHELGQPLHAFDFAKLGGQRIVVRRAAPGEKLTTLDGVERTLTADMLVIADAEKPVALAGIMGGEESEISDQTTDVLIESAYFDPHSVRQTARQLGMDTEASRRFERGADCEGVLRAQQRCVELICQMAGGVATEDAIDVYPRPFSERVISLRPERIPALTSLVVAPDEIRRILVGLGFQPVAENSFKVPSWRIDVEQEEDLVEEVARHTGYDKIRSELPPSNSSGEYQPREMKQRSLRRALNACGFDEAISFSFIQQDTRFELIPSLIGHENDQPQLANPIIEDAAWMRSTLLPGLLSSVRHNLNHGIRDVRLFEIGRIFTIFKAGELPHETLALGIVATGGALEENRAQAERELDFFDLKGALEAAVDSMNLSPLTFTQTSARHLRVGQSALIKSGNGTAIGTIGRLAESVATSYKFRQPLYILELDLGALLDGPEKLIQYSPLPRYPSVTRDISLLVNREVALADIYTVVHNQQVSDCRDVKLVGTFEGGNIPASKRSVTLRLEYRSDERTLRDEEVEAYHSRLTSALLDTFAAEQR
;
A
#
# COMPACT_ATOMS: atom_id res chain seq x y z
N MET A 1 19.46 -6.71 -8.64
CA MET A 1 20.95 -6.62 -8.77
C MET A 1 21.39 -7.42 -9.98
N LEU A 2 22.18 -6.80 -10.88
CA LEU A 2 22.66 -7.48 -12.07
C LEU A 2 23.87 -8.36 -11.76
N ILE A 3 23.81 -9.61 -12.17
CA ILE A 3 24.83 -10.65 -11.94
C ILE A 3 25.23 -11.26 -13.28
N SER A 4 26.54 -11.24 -13.59
CA SER A 4 27.10 -11.89 -14.75
C SER A 4 27.17 -13.42 -14.55
N TYR A 5 26.62 -14.18 -15.46
CA TYR A 5 26.69 -15.65 -15.39
C TYR A 5 28.13 -16.17 -15.62
N HIS A 6 28.90 -15.53 -16.50
CA HIS A 6 30.31 -15.90 -16.71
C HIS A 6 31.13 -15.68 -15.43
N TRP A 7 30.84 -14.62 -14.68
CA TRP A 7 31.51 -14.37 -13.40
C TRP A 7 31.10 -15.41 -12.35
N LEU A 8 29.81 -15.78 -12.28
CA LEU A 8 29.37 -16.90 -11.44
C LEU A 8 30.06 -18.21 -11.83
N PHE A 9 30.16 -18.50 -13.14
CA PHE A 9 30.85 -19.68 -13.63
C PHE A 9 32.33 -19.72 -13.20
N ALA A 10 33.01 -18.61 -13.27
CA ALA A 10 34.42 -18.51 -12.81
C ALA A 10 34.56 -18.81 -11.32
N LEU A 11 33.55 -18.48 -10.50
CA LEU A 11 33.53 -18.72 -9.05
C LEU A 11 33.05 -20.12 -8.64
N THR A 12 32.32 -20.83 -9.51
CA THR A 12 31.63 -22.06 -9.15
C THR A 12 32.01 -23.27 -10.00
N HIS A 13 32.42 -23.02 -11.25
CA HIS A 13 32.52 -24.05 -12.29
C HIS A 13 31.24 -24.88 -12.42
N THR A 14 30.09 -24.24 -12.29
CA THR A 14 28.77 -24.89 -12.28
C THR A 14 28.48 -25.60 -13.60
N ASN A 15 27.77 -26.74 -13.52
CA ASN A 15 27.25 -27.46 -14.68
C ASN A 15 25.89 -26.92 -15.16
N PHE A 16 25.24 -26.06 -14.39
CA PHE A 16 23.98 -25.45 -14.78
C PHE A 16 24.19 -24.43 -15.90
N SER A 17 23.30 -24.44 -16.88
CA SER A 17 23.15 -23.32 -17.80
C SER A 17 22.62 -22.07 -17.08
N ALA A 18 22.71 -20.89 -17.71
CA ALA A 18 22.18 -19.67 -17.14
C ALA A 18 20.67 -19.76 -16.83
N ALA A 19 19.90 -20.49 -17.67
CA ALA A 19 18.48 -20.72 -17.45
C ALA A 19 18.20 -21.64 -16.25
N GLU A 20 18.96 -22.72 -16.09
CA GLU A 20 18.87 -23.59 -14.94
C GLU A 20 19.30 -22.89 -13.65
N ALA A 21 20.38 -22.09 -13.70
CA ALA A 21 20.82 -21.27 -12.57
C ALA A 21 19.72 -20.29 -12.12
N LYS A 22 19.03 -19.63 -13.07
CA LYS A 22 17.85 -18.80 -12.81
C LYS A 22 16.79 -19.56 -12.02
N GLU A 23 16.37 -20.72 -12.52
CA GLU A 23 15.33 -21.54 -11.89
C GLU A 23 15.75 -21.97 -10.47
N ARG A 24 16.98 -22.49 -10.33
CA ARG A 24 17.49 -23.01 -9.05
C ARG A 24 17.65 -21.93 -7.99
N LEU A 25 18.18 -20.77 -8.35
CA LEU A 25 18.32 -19.64 -7.43
C LEU A 25 16.95 -19.10 -7.01
N THR A 26 16.00 -19.02 -7.94
CA THR A 26 14.61 -18.63 -7.61
C THR A 26 13.99 -19.57 -6.58
N MET A 27 14.20 -20.88 -6.72
CA MET A 27 13.63 -21.89 -5.81
C MET A 27 14.20 -21.84 -4.40
N VAL A 28 15.39 -21.26 -4.19
CA VAL A 28 15.97 -21.06 -2.85
C VAL A 28 15.73 -19.66 -2.28
N GLY A 29 14.82 -18.88 -2.91
CA GLY A 29 14.39 -17.57 -2.41
C GLY A 29 15.15 -16.37 -2.97
N LEU A 30 15.93 -16.55 -4.04
CA LEU A 30 16.57 -15.48 -4.79
C LEU A 30 15.86 -15.32 -6.14
N ALA A 31 14.75 -14.59 -6.15
CA ALA A 31 13.95 -14.40 -7.35
C ALA A 31 14.79 -13.74 -8.47
N ILE A 32 14.69 -14.28 -9.69
CA ILE A 32 15.36 -13.74 -10.87
C ILE A 32 14.31 -13.17 -11.81
N ASP A 33 14.18 -11.85 -11.82
CA ASP A 33 13.17 -11.13 -12.60
C ASP A 33 13.41 -11.27 -14.11
N ALA A 34 14.67 -11.09 -14.52
CA ALA A 34 15.06 -11.18 -15.93
C ALA A 34 16.33 -12.03 -16.12
N LEU A 35 16.43 -12.63 -17.29
CA LEU A 35 17.65 -13.26 -17.82
C LEU A 35 17.86 -12.73 -19.23
N GLU A 36 18.90 -11.93 -19.43
CA GLU A 36 19.17 -11.24 -20.68
C GLU A 36 20.53 -11.66 -21.26
N ALA A 37 20.60 -11.84 -22.56
CA ALA A 37 21.88 -12.09 -23.24
C ALA A 37 22.59 -10.76 -23.48
N GLN A 38 23.85 -10.64 -23.04
CA GLN A 38 24.68 -9.46 -23.26
C GLN A 38 26.03 -9.88 -23.88
N GLY A 39 26.17 -9.67 -25.17
CA GLY A 39 27.33 -10.15 -25.91
C GLY A 39 27.44 -11.67 -25.90
N GLN A 40 28.48 -12.19 -25.25
CA GLN A 40 28.71 -13.63 -25.07
C GLN A 40 28.29 -14.12 -23.66
N ASP A 41 27.83 -13.23 -22.80
CA ASP A 41 27.40 -13.51 -21.43
C ASP A 41 25.90 -13.49 -21.28
N PHE A 42 25.41 -13.94 -20.13
CA PHE A 42 24.04 -13.77 -19.66
C PHE A 42 24.04 -12.98 -18.37
N VAL A 43 23.09 -12.07 -18.24
CA VAL A 43 22.89 -11.27 -17.03
C VAL A 43 21.61 -11.69 -16.35
N LEU A 44 21.71 -12.02 -15.07
CA LEU A 44 20.59 -12.32 -14.21
C LEU A 44 20.25 -11.06 -13.40
N ASP A 45 19.01 -10.60 -13.47
CA ASP A 45 18.52 -9.57 -12.55
C ASP A 45 17.94 -10.24 -11.31
N VAL A 46 18.72 -10.19 -10.23
CA VAL A 46 18.42 -10.87 -8.96
C VAL A 46 17.72 -9.89 -8.02
N GLU A 47 16.49 -10.21 -7.62
CA GLU A 47 15.81 -9.55 -6.51
C GLU A 47 16.36 -10.10 -5.18
N VAL A 48 17.29 -9.35 -4.58
CA VAL A 48 17.92 -9.76 -3.32
C VAL A 48 17.04 -9.33 -2.14
N PRO A 49 16.55 -10.29 -1.32
CA PRO A 49 15.78 -9.98 -0.12
C PRO A 49 16.52 -9.04 0.84
N SER A 50 15.79 -8.19 1.55
CA SER A 50 16.39 -7.16 2.41
C SER A 50 17.22 -7.70 3.56
N ASN A 51 16.92 -8.92 4.04
CA ASN A 51 17.66 -9.64 5.08
C ASN A 51 18.86 -10.43 4.57
N ARG A 52 19.12 -10.42 3.23
CA ARG A 52 20.21 -11.17 2.60
C ARG A 52 21.27 -10.25 1.96
N PRO A 53 21.87 -9.30 2.71
CA PRO A 53 22.90 -8.41 2.17
C PRO A 53 24.14 -9.15 1.65
N ASP A 54 24.43 -10.35 2.14
CA ASP A 54 25.50 -11.23 1.65
C ASP A 54 25.34 -11.58 0.16
N CYS A 55 24.11 -11.67 -0.33
CA CYS A 55 23.77 -11.91 -1.72
C CYS A 55 23.82 -10.65 -2.61
N LEU A 56 24.18 -9.46 -2.07
CA LEU A 56 24.49 -8.26 -2.88
C LEU A 56 25.91 -8.32 -3.48
N SER A 57 26.38 -9.54 -3.82
CA SER A 57 27.69 -9.82 -4.40
C SER A 57 27.67 -11.09 -5.25
N HIS A 58 28.60 -11.18 -6.23
CA HIS A 58 28.78 -12.39 -7.02
C HIS A 58 29.20 -13.57 -6.15
N VAL A 59 30.05 -13.36 -5.14
CA VAL A 59 30.49 -14.41 -4.20
C VAL A 59 29.34 -14.91 -3.35
N GLY A 60 28.41 -14.03 -2.92
CA GLY A 60 27.21 -14.43 -2.17
C GLY A 60 26.28 -15.31 -2.99
N ILE A 61 25.95 -14.90 -4.22
CA ILE A 61 25.13 -15.69 -5.15
C ILE A 61 25.84 -17.01 -5.54
N ALA A 62 27.15 -16.97 -5.78
CA ALA A 62 27.94 -18.16 -6.09
C ALA A 62 27.91 -19.18 -4.95
N ARG A 63 27.94 -18.71 -3.68
CA ARG A 63 27.84 -19.58 -2.50
C ARG A 63 26.50 -20.32 -2.47
N GLU A 64 25.40 -19.64 -2.73
CA GLU A 64 24.08 -20.25 -2.84
C GLU A 64 24.05 -21.33 -3.95
N LEU A 65 24.56 -20.97 -5.12
CA LEU A 65 24.58 -21.90 -6.27
C LEU A 65 25.41 -23.14 -5.98
N THR A 66 26.56 -23.00 -5.32
CA THR A 66 27.42 -24.16 -4.94
C THR A 66 26.74 -25.09 -3.95
N VAL A 67 25.92 -24.58 -3.02
CA VAL A 67 25.17 -25.44 -2.09
C VAL A 67 24.08 -26.22 -2.81
N ILE A 68 23.40 -25.59 -3.78
CA ILE A 68 22.37 -26.24 -4.61
C ILE A 68 22.98 -27.42 -5.39
N GLU A 69 24.15 -27.24 -5.99
CA GLU A 69 24.82 -28.23 -6.82
C GLU A 69 25.68 -29.23 -6.04
N ASN A 70 25.86 -29.01 -4.74
CA ASN A 70 26.86 -29.72 -3.92
C ASN A 70 28.28 -29.55 -4.47
N GLY A 71 28.57 -28.36 -5.00
CA GLY A 71 29.82 -27.96 -5.62
C GLY A 71 30.80 -27.28 -4.63
N ARG A 72 31.77 -26.57 -5.19
CA ARG A 72 32.78 -25.82 -4.42
C ARG A 72 32.86 -24.39 -4.88
N LEU A 73 32.99 -23.46 -3.94
CA LEU A 73 33.26 -22.04 -4.21
C LEU A 73 34.77 -21.82 -4.41
N TYR A 74 35.12 -21.20 -5.54
CA TYR A 74 36.52 -20.88 -5.91
C TYR A 74 36.73 -19.38 -5.77
N LEU A 75 37.28 -18.95 -4.65
CA LEU A 75 37.67 -17.56 -4.46
C LEU A 75 39.04 -17.30 -5.09
N PRO A 76 39.29 -16.11 -5.65
CA PRO A 76 40.62 -15.74 -6.13
C PRO A 76 41.65 -15.87 -5.01
N ALA A 77 42.76 -16.53 -5.28
CA ALA A 77 43.85 -16.64 -4.33
C ALA A 77 44.56 -15.27 -4.21
N PRO A 78 45.01 -14.89 -2.98
CA PRO A 78 45.83 -13.70 -2.82
C PRO A 78 47.10 -13.80 -3.65
N GLU A 79 47.42 -12.75 -4.38
CA GLU A 79 48.64 -12.67 -5.19
C GLU A 79 49.71 -11.81 -4.50
N PRO A 80 51.01 -12.19 -4.58
CA PRO A 80 52.07 -11.41 -3.96
C PRO A 80 52.25 -10.06 -4.65
N ILE A 81 52.23 -9.00 -3.86
CA ILE A 81 52.44 -7.61 -4.29
C ILE A 81 53.74 -7.03 -3.73
N LYS A 82 54.28 -6.02 -4.37
CA LYS A 82 55.41 -5.26 -3.82
C LYS A 82 54.92 -4.39 -2.68
N THR A 83 55.64 -4.46 -1.54
CA THR A 83 55.30 -3.63 -0.37
C THR A 83 56.55 -2.89 0.13
N GLU A 84 56.36 -1.67 0.64
CA GLU A 84 57.41 -0.84 1.21
C GLU A 84 56.87 0.09 2.28
N GLY A 85 57.48 0.06 3.44
CA GLY A 85 57.14 0.90 4.56
C GLY A 85 55.82 0.54 5.24
N ARG A 86 55.46 1.26 6.30
CA ARG A 86 54.26 1.00 7.08
C ARG A 86 53.24 2.13 6.94
N SER A 87 51.97 1.79 6.85
CA SER A 87 50.86 2.76 6.77
C SER A 87 50.87 3.75 7.93
N ALA A 88 51.11 3.28 9.15
CA ALA A 88 51.09 4.10 10.38
C ALA A 88 52.22 5.17 10.43
N VAL A 89 53.22 5.10 9.54
CA VAL A 89 54.25 6.16 9.37
C VAL A 89 53.77 7.28 8.48
N LEU A 90 52.84 7.01 7.56
CA LEU A 90 52.40 7.92 6.53
C LEU A 90 51.06 8.59 6.90
N THR A 91 50.20 7.88 7.63
CA THR A 91 48.86 8.31 7.97
C THR A 91 48.39 7.80 9.32
N SER A 92 47.26 8.34 9.81
CA SER A 92 46.59 7.82 11.00
C SER A 92 45.08 7.80 10.78
N VAL A 93 44.40 6.90 11.47
CA VAL A 93 42.92 6.79 11.48
C VAL A 93 42.44 6.96 12.91
N GLU A 94 41.49 7.87 13.10
CA GLU A 94 40.79 8.08 14.39
C GLU A 94 39.29 7.90 14.19
N ILE A 95 38.67 7.01 14.96
CA ILE A 95 37.20 6.87 14.99
C ILE A 95 36.70 7.54 16.27
N LYS A 96 36.05 8.71 16.14
CA LYS A 96 35.44 9.41 17.28
C LYS A 96 34.07 8.82 17.65
N ASP A 97 33.27 8.46 16.66
CA ASP A 97 31.93 7.94 16.82
C ASP A 97 31.90 6.43 16.52
N GLN A 98 32.38 5.65 17.49
CA GLN A 98 32.54 4.18 17.38
C GLN A 98 31.21 3.42 17.30
N ASP A 99 30.12 4.04 17.71
CA ASP A 99 28.75 3.51 17.58
C ASP A 99 28.27 3.50 16.13
N LEU A 100 28.68 4.51 15.36
CA LEU A 100 28.29 4.64 13.95
C LEU A 100 29.33 4.08 12.97
N CYS A 101 30.61 3.97 13.39
CA CYS A 101 31.66 3.32 12.63
C CYS A 101 32.44 2.33 13.54
N PRO A 102 31.96 1.08 13.68
CA PRO A 102 32.63 0.06 14.49
C PRO A 102 34.01 -0.34 13.98
N ARG A 103 34.27 -0.30 12.67
CA ARG A 103 35.55 -0.71 12.07
C ARG A 103 35.89 0.17 10.86
N TYR A 104 37.15 0.58 10.78
CA TYR A 104 37.70 1.32 9.65
C TYR A 104 39.13 0.88 9.36
N ALA A 105 39.38 0.45 8.12
CA ALA A 105 40.70 0.07 7.65
C ALA A 105 41.19 1.02 6.55
N ALA A 106 42.45 1.45 6.62
CA ALA A 106 43.11 2.28 5.65
C ALA A 106 44.44 1.67 5.21
N ARG A 107 44.74 1.71 3.89
CA ARG A 107 46.05 1.28 3.36
C ARG A 107 46.46 2.20 2.22
N ILE A 108 47.78 2.48 2.11
CA ILE A 108 48.31 3.41 1.13
C ILE A 108 49.01 2.63 0.02
N ILE A 109 48.80 3.08 -1.23
CA ILE A 109 49.51 2.64 -2.40
C ILE A 109 50.19 3.87 -3.01
N ARG A 110 51.50 3.84 -3.26
CA ARG A 110 52.29 4.95 -3.74
C ARG A 110 52.75 4.68 -5.17
N GLY A 111 52.79 5.71 -5.99
CA GLY A 111 53.28 5.64 -7.36
C GLY A 111 52.31 4.95 -8.33
N VAL A 112 50.98 5.06 -8.09
CA VAL A 112 49.97 4.60 -9.04
C VAL A 112 49.91 5.48 -10.28
N LYS A 113 49.48 4.90 -11.39
CA LYS A 113 49.20 5.62 -12.64
C LYS A 113 47.73 5.48 -12.96
N ILE A 114 47.02 6.59 -12.86
CA ILE A 114 45.60 6.64 -13.22
C ILE A 114 45.49 6.60 -14.75
N GLY A 115 44.56 5.81 -15.25
CA GLY A 115 44.32 5.65 -16.67
C GLY A 115 43.08 4.79 -16.93
N PRO A 116 42.76 4.48 -18.19
CA PRO A 116 41.61 3.62 -18.51
C PRO A 116 41.83 2.22 -17.96
N SER A 117 40.72 1.60 -17.54
CA SER A 117 40.72 0.21 -17.11
C SER A 117 41.09 -0.76 -18.23
N PRO A 118 41.73 -1.88 -17.91
CA PRO A 118 41.92 -2.98 -18.88
C PRO A 118 40.56 -3.47 -19.42
N ASP A 119 40.55 -3.89 -20.70
CA ASP A 119 39.33 -4.30 -21.41
C ASP A 119 38.49 -5.34 -20.63
N TRP A 120 39.11 -6.30 -20.00
CA TRP A 120 38.42 -7.34 -19.25
C TRP A 120 37.64 -6.76 -18.05
N LEU A 121 38.21 -5.79 -17.33
CA LEU A 121 37.59 -5.14 -16.18
C LEU A 121 36.44 -4.22 -16.62
N ALA A 122 36.70 -3.39 -17.64
CA ALA A 122 35.70 -2.51 -18.22
C ALA A 122 34.48 -3.30 -18.74
N ASN A 123 34.72 -4.34 -19.55
CA ASN A 123 33.65 -5.20 -20.08
C ASN A 123 32.85 -5.88 -18.98
N GLN A 124 33.51 -6.34 -17.90
CA GLN A 124 32.81 -7.02 -16.80
C GLN A 124 31.92 -6.08 -15.99
N LEU A 125 32.34 -4.83 -15.80
CA LEU A 125 31.53 -3.80 -15.18
C LEU A 125 30.38 -3.37 -16.08
N GLU A 126 30.63 -3.15 -17.37
CA GLU A 126 29.61 -2.81 -18.36
C GLU A 126 28.51 -3.89 -18.45
N THR A 127 28.92 -5.17 -18.38
CA THR A 127 27.99 -6.31 -18.40
C THR A 127 26.95 -6.22 -17.26
N ILE A 128 27.36 -5.73 -16.10
CA ILE A 128 26.46 -5.53 -14.95
C ILE A 128 25.91 -4.10 -14.85
N GLY A 129 25.96 -3.32 -15.94
CA GLY A 129 25.39 -1.98 -16.03
C GLY A 129 26.20 -0.87 -15.34
N GLN A 130 27.45 -1.14 -14.97
CA GLN A 130 28.36 -0.14 -14.37
C GLN A 130 29.20 0.53 -15.46
N ARG A 131 29.23 1.86 -15.45
CA ARG A 131 30.04 2.63 -16.40
C ARG A 131 31.51 2.70 -15.93
N PRO A 132 32.51 2.27 -16.72
CA PRO A 132 33.90 2.45 -16.39
C PRO A 132 34.31 3.93 -16.29
N ILE A 133 35.15 4.25 -15.31
CA ILE A 133 35.65 5.60 -15.02
C ILE A 133 37.17 5.66 -15.20
N ASN A 134 37.90 4.96 -14.35
CA ASN A 134 39.35 4.79 -14.39
C ASN A 134 39.76 3.52 -13.65
N ASN A 135 40.99 3.07 -13.87
CA ASN A 135 41.49 1.80 -13.34
C ASN A 135 41.41 1.67 -11.81
N VAL A 136 41.47 2.73 -11.02
CA VAL A 136 41.38 2.66 -9.56
C VAL A 136 39.92 2.66 -9.09
N ALA A 137 39.08 3.57 -9.60
CA ALA A 137 37.67 3.61 -9.28
C ALA A 137 36.95 2.33 -9.70
N ASP A 138 37.29 1.81 -10.90
CA ASP A 138 36.68 0.60 -11.44
C ASP A 138 37.09 -0.64 -10.64
N ILE A 139 38.27 -0.69 -10.07
CA ILE A 139 38.72 -1.77 -9.19
C ILE A 139 37.90 -1.72 -7.88
N THR A 140 37.68 -0.54 -7.30
CA THR A 140 36.83 -0.44 -6.08
C THR A 140 35.41 -0.92 -6.35
N ASN A 141 34.83 -0.56 -7.51
CA ASN A 141 33.52 -1.03 -7.95
C ASN A 141 33.52 -2.54 -8.24
N TYR A 142 34.56 -3.07 -8.87
CA TYR A 142 34.71 -4.49 -9.14
C TYR A 142 34.69 -5.31 -7.82
N VAL A 143 35.50 -4.92 -6.82
CA VAL A 143 35.55 -5.61 -5.54
C VAL A 143 34.24 -5.46 -4.76
N LEU A 144 33.55 -4.32 -4.88
CA LEU A 144 32.22 -4.12 -4.34
C LEU A 144 31.23 -5.16 -4.91
N HIS A 145 31.22 -5.37 -6.22
CA HIS A 145 30.33 -6.35 -6.87
C HIS A 145 30.83 -7.80 -6.71
N GLU A 146 32.15 -8.02 -6.55
CA GLU A 146 32.70 -9.34 -6.28
C GLU A 146 32.36 -9.83 -4.87
N LEU A 147 32.66 -9.01 -3.83
CA LEU A 147 32.64 -9.41 -2.42
C LEU A 147 31.50 -8.79 -1.60
N GLY A 148 30.78 -7.78 -2.15
CA GLY A 148 29.72 -7.08 -1.41
C GLY A 148 30.20 -6.01 -0.44
N GLN A 149 31.50 -5.70 -0.44
CA GLN A 149 32.11 -4.70 0.44
C GLN A 149 32.37 -3.41 -0.33
N PRO A 150 31.69 -2.29 -0.01
CA PRO A 150 32.02 -1.01 -0.59
C PRO A 150 33.39 -0.52 -0.14
N LEU A 151 34.14 0.03 -1.07
CA LEU A 151 35.47 0.59 -0.89
C LEU A 151 35.50 2.01 -1.46
N HIS A 152 36.39 2.85 -0.90
CA HIS A 152 36.65 4.15 -1.48
C HIS A 152 38.15 4.40 -1.61
N ALA A 153 38.54 5.18 -2.60
CA ALA A 153 39.94 5.55 -2.86
C ALA A 153 40.05 7.07 -2.84
N PHE A 154 40.79 7.59 -1.88
CA PHE A 154 41.13 9.02 -1.78
C PHE A 154 42.45 9.34 -2.45
N ASP A 155 42.55 10.50 -3.09
CA ASP A 155 43.83 11.11 -3.43
C ASP A 155 44.54 11.50 -2.13
N PHE A 156 45.62 10.77 -1.80
CA PHE A 156 46.30 10.95 -0.53
C PHE A 156 46.93 12.33 -0.37
N ALA A 157 47.34 12.97 -1.47
CA ALA A 157 47.90 14.31 -1.45
C ALA A 157 46.87 15.41 -1.11
N LYS A 158 45.58 15.15 -1.38
CA LYS A 158 44.49 16.07 -1.13
C LYS A 158 43.89 15.98 0.31
N LEU A 159 44.34 14.99 1.11
CA LEU A 159 43.91 14.84 2.49
C LEU A 159 44.67 15.79 3.41
N GLY A 160 43.97 16.75 4.01
CA GLY A 160 44.53 17.69 4.96
C GLY A 160 45.11 16.99 6.20
N GLY A 161 46.40 17.29 6.50
CA GLY A 161 47.15 16.63 7.58
C GLY A 161 47.41 15.14 7.39
N GLN A 162 47.16 14.62 6.19
CA GLN A 162 47.38 13.22 5.79
C GLN A 162 46.80 12.21 6.81
N ARG A 163 45.60 12.44 7.31
CA ARG A 163 44.92 11.57 8.28
C ARG A 163 43.42 11.47 8.01
N ILE A 164 42.80 10.46 8.57
CA ILE A 164 41.38 10.22 8.53
C ILE A 164 40.78 10.34 9.92
N VAL A 165 39.66 11.08 10.05
CA VAL A 165 38.86 11.20 11.26
C VAL A 165 37.42 10.87 10.94
N VAL A 166 36.91 9.75 11.47
CA VAL A 166 35.49 9.38 11.30
C VAL A 166 34.69 9.97 12.48
N ARG A 167 33.75 10.85 12.17
CA ARG A 167 33.00 11.61 13.17
C ARG A 167 31.62 12.00 12.67
N ARG A 168 30.73 12.35 13.60
CA ARG A 168 29.51 13.06 13.22
C ARG A 168 29.82 14.42 12.60
N ALA A 169 28.98 14.84 11.66
CA ALA A 169 29.09 16.17 11.07
C ALA A 169 28.76 17.26 12.10
N ALA A 170 29.36 18.45 11.95
CA ALA A 170 28.91 19.61 12.67
C ALA A 170 27.60 20.14 12.08
N PRO A 171 26.66 20.68 12.89
CA PRO A 171 25.42 21.24 12.38
C PRO A 171 25.68 22.35 11.34
N GLY A 172 25.15 22.17 10.13
CA GLY A 172 25.34 23.13 9.02
C GLY A 172 26.69 23.01 8.29
N GLU A 173 27.48 22.00 8.60
CA GLU A 173 28.72 21.68 7.86
C GLU A 173 28.36 21.34 6.40
N LYS A 174 29.22 21.77 5.47
CA LYS A 174 28.98 21.60 4.04
C LYS A 174 29.96 20.60 3.43
N LEU A 175 29.46 19.82 2.49
CA LEU A 175 30.26 18.89 1.67
C LEU A 175 29.72 18.89 0.24
N THR A 176 30.57 19.12 -0.74
CA THR A 176 30.25 18.84 -2.15
C THR A 176 30.60 17.37 -2.43
N THR A 177 29.60 16.60 -2.82
CA THR A 177 29.76 15.17 -3.15
C THR A 177 30.18 14.96 -4.61
N LEU A 178 30.61 13.75 -4.96
CA LEU A 178 31.09 13.39 -6.32
C LEU A 178 30.08 13.65 -7.46
N ASP A 179 28.81 13.84 -7.14
CA ASP A 179 27.78 14.27 -8.10
C ASP A 179 27.70 15.79 -8.32
N GLY A 180 28.65 16.56 -7.74
CA GLY A 180 28.76 18.01 -7.86
C GLY A 180 27.73 18.79 -7.01
N VAL A 181 27.00 18.14 -6.11
CA VAL A 181 25.95 18.77 -5.29
C VAL A 181 26.50 19.15 -3.92
N GLU A 182 26.41 20.46 -3.58
CA GLU A 182 26.70 20.94 -2.23
C GLU A 182 25.58 20.54 -1.26
N ARG A 183 25.93 19.80 -0.22
CA ARG A 183 24.99 19.30 0.79
C ARG A 183 25.26 19.95 2.14
N THR A 184 24.19 20.36 2.81
CA THR A 184 24.24 20.85 4.20
C THR A 184 23.96 19.70 5.14
N LEU A 185 24.89 19.42 6.05
CA LEU A 185 24.87 18.26 6.91
C LEU A 185 24.24 18.59 8.28
N THR A 186 23.66 17.57 8.90
CA THR A 186 23.11 17.61 10.26
C THR A 186 23.99 16.82 11.22
N ALA A 187 23.85 17.04 12.52
CA ALA A 187 24.64 16.36 13.54
C ALA A 187 24.43 14.84 13.63
N ASP A 188 23.37 14.32 13.01
CA ASP A 188 23.08 12.87 12.97
C ASP A 188 23.83 12.15 11.85
N MET A 189 24.39 12.90 10.90
CA MET A 189 25.09 12.34 9.74
C MET A 189 26.54 12.02 10.10
N LEU A 190 27.01 10.84 9.66
CA LEU A 190 28.40 10.46 9.82
C LEU A 190 29.21 10.89 8.60
N VAL A 191 30.37 11.48 8.85
CA VAL A 191 31.33 11.88 7.82
C VAL A 191 32.68 11.24 8.03
N ILE A 192 33.37 11.01 6.93
CA ILE A 192 34.80 10.79 6.93
C ILE A 192 35.41 12.16 6.69
N ALA A 193 36.25 12.62 7.61
CA ALA A 193 36.93 13.89 7.55
C ALA A 193 38.45 13.68 7.52
N ASP A 194 39.16 14.66 7.03
CA ASP A 194 40.59 14.79 7.23
C ASP A 194 40.90 15.62 8.51
N ALA A 195 42.05 16.29 8.59
CA ALA A 195 42.35 17.14 9.73
C ALA A 195 41.55 18.44 9.77
N GLU A 196 40.95 18.85 8.66
CA GLU A 196 40.40 20.20 8.47
C GLU A 196 38.90 20.18 8.15
N LYS A 197 38.44 19.24 7.29
CA LYS A 197 37.10 19.25 6.70
C LYS A 197 36.56 17.84 6.42
N PRO A 198 35.23 17.68 6.18
CA PRO A 198 34.68 16.43 5.71
C PRO A 198 35.13 16.16 4.27
N VAL A 199 35.50 14.92 3.97
CA VAL A 199 35.96 14.44 2.66
C VAL A 199 35.06 13.37 2.06
N ALA A 200 34.13 12.81 2.83
CA ALA A 200 33.09 11.90 2.33
C ALA A 200 31.89 11.82 3.28
N LEU A 201 30.72 11.49 2.74
CA LEU A 201 29.58 10.96 3.50
C LEU A 201 29.81 9.48 3.76
N ALA A 202 29.97 9.09 5.01
CA ALA A 202 30.32 7.73 5.41
C ALA A 202 29.31 6.70 4.87
N GLY A 203 29.78 5.74 4.10
CA GLY A 203 28.98 4.67 3.52
C GLY A 203 28.00 5.09 2.39
N ILE A 204 28.04 6.33 1.93
CA ILE A 204 27.12 6.84 0.90
C ILE A 204 27.85 7.31 -0.34
N MET A 205 28.68 8.37 -0.22
CA MET A 205 29.36 8.95 -1.38
C MET A 205 30.61 9.75 -0.96
N GLY A 206 31.67 9.64 -1.75
CA GLY A 206 32.88 10.45 -1.60
C GLY A 206 32.63 11.94 -1.86
N GLY A 207 33.56 12.78 -1.38
CA GLY A 207 33.59 14.20 -1.66
C GLY A 207 34.42 14.52 -2.91
N GLU A 208 34.00 15.52 -3.69
CA GLU A 208 34.63 15.96 -4.94
C GLU A 208 36.09 16.40 -4.72
N GLU A 209 36.36 17.11 -3.63
CA GLU A 209 37.68 17.69 -3.38
C GLU A 209 38.79 16.66 -3.11
N SER A 210 38.41 15.46 -2.62
CA SER A 210 39.32 14.34 -2.35
C SER A 210 39.36 13.28 -3.47
N GLU A 211 38.65 13.54 -4.57
CA GLU A 211 38.51 12.63 -5.70
C GLU A 211 39.86 12.36 -6.39
N ILE A 212 40.03 11.13 -6.89
CA ILE A 212 41.12 10.72 -7.71
C ILE A 212 41.06 11.41 -9.07
N SER A 213 42.21 11.90 -9.54
CA SER A 213 42.35 12.54 -10.84
C SER A 213 43.53 11.93 -11.62
N ASP A 214 43.67 12.29 -12.89
CA ASP A 214 44.80 11.84 -13.73
C ASP A 214 46.19 12.22 -13.17
N GLN A 215 46.23 13.16 -12.21
CA GLN A 215 47.47 13.60 -11.58
C GLN A 215 47.75 12.87 -10.25
N THR A 216 46.83 12.04 -9.79
CA THR A 216 46.96 11.29 -8.54
C THR A 216 48.05 10.24 -8.64
N THR A 217 48.99 10.25 -7.73
CA THR A 217 50.12 9.30 -7.67
C THR A 217 50.07 8.39 -6.44
N ASP A 218 49.48 8.87 -5.35
CA ASP A 218 49.39 8.13 -4.10
C ASP A 218 47.90 8.07 -3.68
N VAL A 219 47.41 6.86 -3.39
CA VAL A 219 46.01 6.64 -3.02
C VAL A 219 45.93 6.01 -1.65
N LEU A 220 44.93 6.47 -0.86
CA LEU A 220 44.52 5.82 0.37
C LEU A 220 43.24 5.01 0.10
N ILE A 221 43.35 3.69 0.30
CA ILE A 221 42.19 2.77 0.14
C ILE A 221 41.48 2.58 1.45
N GLU A 222 40.23 3.00 1.48
CA GLU A 222 39.29 2.80 2.58
C GLU A 222 38.56 1.48 2.42
N SER A 223 38.41 0.76 3.53
CA SER A 223 37.40 -0.29 3.70
C SER A 223 36.86 -0.19 5.10
N ALA A 224 35.55 -0.10 5.26
CA ALA A 224 34.96 0.18 6.57
C ALA A 224 33.67 -0.59 6.80
N TYR A 225 33.20 -0.56 8.04
CA TYR A 225 31.86 -0.96 8.42
C TYR A 225 31.16 0.22 9.09
N PHE A 226 29.99 0.59 8.59
CA PHE A 226 29.16 1.66 9.14
C PHE A 226 27.84 1.11 9.66
N ASP A 227 27.28 1.77 10.68
CA ASP A 227 25.98 1.40 11.23
C ASP A 227 24.89 1.49 10.17
N PRO A 228 24.17 0.39 9.89
CA PRO A 228 23.17 0.33 8.82
C PRO A 228 22.03 1.35 8.99
N HIS A 229 21.61 1.62 10.22
CA HIS A 229 20.53 2.55 10.50
C HIS A 229 20.94 4.00 10.19
N SER A 230 22.14 4.39 10.59
CA SER A 230 22.71 5.71 10.30
C SER A 230 22.86 5.96 8.82
N VAL A 231 23.40 4.99 8.06
CA VAL A 231 23.52 5.13 6.60
C VAL A 231 22.15 5.29 5.94
N ARG A 232 21.18 4.44 6.31
CA ARG A 232 19.81 4.52 5.79
C ARG A 232 19.13 5.86 6.08
N GLN A 233 19.26 6.35 7.32
CA GLN A 233 18.69 7.61 7.73
C GLN A 233 19.28 8.78 6.93
N THR A 234 20.61 8.84 6.81
CA THR A 234 21.34 9.87 6.06
C THR A 234 20.99 9.83 4.57
N ALA A 235 21.02 8.64 3.96
CA ALA A 235 20.68 8.44 2.55
C ALA A 235 19.25 8.93 2.23
N ARG A 236 18.29 8.61 3.08
CA ARG A 236 16.91 9.07 2.93
C ARG A 236 16.74 10.58 3.09
N GLN A 237 17.39 11.18 4.09
CA GLN A 237 17.32 12.63 4.33
C GLN A 237 17.89 13.41 3.15
N LEU A 238 18.93 12.91 2.51
CA LEU A 238 19.58 13.55 1.37
C LEU A 238 19.02 13.11 0.01
N GLY A 239 18.06 12.17 -0.02
CA GLY A 239 17.47 11.62 -1.24
C GLY A 239 18.50 10.88 -2.11
N MET A 240 19.48 10.20 -1.49
CA MET A 240 20.57 9.50 -2.16
C MET A 240 20.33 8.00 -2.14
N ASP A 241 20.59 7.34 -3.28
CA ASP A 241 20.56 5.88 -3.43
C ASP A 241 21.77 5.45 -4.26
N THR A 242 22.77 4.87 -3.60
CA THR A 242 24.04 4.46 -4.21
C THR A 242 24.29 2.97 -3.99
N GLU A 243 25.16 2.35 -4.82
CA GLU A 243 25.58 0.96 -4.62
C GLU A 243 26.23 0.72 -3.25
N ALA A 244 26.92 1.73 -2.70
CA ALA A 244 27.48 1.69 -1.35
C ALA A 244 26.40 1.77 -0.29
N SER A 245 25.50 2.76 -0.37
CA SER A 245 24.44 2.94 0.63
C SER A 245 23.49 1.74 0.71
N ARG A 246 23.12 1.14 -0.45
CA ARG A 246 22.30 -0.09 -0.52
C ARG A 246 22.91 -1.27 0.22
N ARG A 247 24.24 -1.40 0.24
CA ARG A 247 24.92 -2.48 0.97
C ARG A 247 25.06 -2.15 2.44
N PHE A 248 25.53 -0.96 2.77
CA PHE A 248 25.71 -0.58 4.16
C PHE A 248 24.39 -0.48 4.93
N GLU A 249 23.32 0.05 4.33
CA GLU A 249 22.02 0.15 5.00
C GLU A 249 21.37 -1.20 5.30
N ARG A 250 21.76 -2.25 4.57
CA ARG A 250 21.32 -3.63 4.82
C ARG A 250 22.30 -4.40 5.69
N GLY A 251 23.53 -3.89 5.85
CA GLY A 251 24.61 -4.48 6.62
C GLY A 251 25.65 -5.20 5.78
N ALA A 252 26.87 -4.72 5.82
CA ALA A 252 28.04 -5.37 5.18
C ALA A 252 28.68 -6.39 6.10
N ASP A 253 29.65 -7.20 5.57
CA ASP A 253 30.45 -8.13 6.39
C ASP A 253 31.55 -7.38 7.16
N CYS A 254 31.36 -7.14 8.44
CA CYS A 254 32.34 -6.45 9.27
C CYS A 254 33.72 -7.16 9.31
N GLU A 255 33.75 -8.48 9.26
CA GLU A 255 35.00 -9.26 9.25
C GLU A 255 35.60 -9.35 7.83
N GLY A 256 34.80 -9.05 6.78
CA GLY A 256 35.23 -8.98 5.39
C GLY A 256 36.08 -7.77 5.03
N VAL A 257 36.12 -6.73 5.86
CA VAL A 257 36.76 -5.44 5.64
C VAL A 257 38.22 -5.56 5.13
N LEU A 258 39.05 -6.30 5.84
CA LEU A 258 40.46 -6.47 5.45
C LEU A 258 40.64 -7.34 4.20
N ARG A 259 39.79 -8.35 4.01
CA ARG A 259 39.82 -9.21 2.83
C ARG A 259 39.53 -8.41 1.56
N ALA A 260 38.49 -7.59 1.59
CA ALA A 260 38.12 -6.74 0.46
C ALA A 260 39.17 -5.68 0.18
N GLN A 261 39.74 -5.04 1.21
CA GLN A 261 40.83 -4.09 1.06
C GLN A 261 42.07 -4.74 0.44
N GLN A 262 42.48 -5.92 0.92
CA GLN A 262 43.61 -6.66 0.37
C GLN A 262 43.40 -6.97 -1.11
N ARG A 263 42.20 -7.47 -1.49
CA ARG A 263 41.85 -7.75 -2.89
C ARG A 263 41.89 -6.51 -3.75
N CYS A 264 41.40 -5.39 -3.28
CA CYS A 264 41.44 -4.10 -3.98
C CYS A 264 42.90 -3.63 -4.20
N VAL A 265 43.73 -3.68 -3.16
CA VAL A 265 45.13 -3.28 -3.21
C VAL A 265 45.93 -4.15 -4.20
N GLU A 266 45.71 -5.47 -4.19
CA GLU A 266 46.34 -6.39 -5.15
C GLU A 266 46.03 -6.01 -6.60
N LEU A 267 44.75 -5.81 -6.90
CA LEU A 267 44.29 -5.45 -8.25
C LEU A 267 44.82 -4.09 -8.68
N ILE A 268 44.87 -3.08 -7.80
CA ILE A 268 45.45 -1.77 -8.12
C ILE A 268 46.94 -1.89 -8.41
N CYS A 269 47.73 -2.60 -7.59
CA CYS A 269 49.15 -2.80 -7.80
C CYS A 269 49.45 -3.52 -9.12
N GLN A 270 48.59 -4.45 -9.55
CA GLN A 270 48.72 -5.18 -10.82
C GLN A 270 48.37 -4.31 -12.03
N MET A 271 47.29 -3.51 -11.98
CA MET A 271 46.74 -2.83 -13.15
C MET A 271 47.12 -1.35 -13.21
N ALA A 272 47.22 -0.66 -12.09
CA ALA A 272 47.64 0.74 -12.04
C ALA A 272 49.11 0.91 -11.60
N GLY A 273 49.77 -0.19 -11.25
CA GLY A 273 51.14 -0.15 -10.69
C GLY A 273 51.16 0.36 -9.25
N GLY A 274 52.34 0.82 -8.83
CA GLY A 274 52.56 1.32 -7.48
C GLY A 274 53.07 0.27 -6.50
N VAL A 275 53.40 0.74 -5.31
CA VAL A 275 53.92 -0.06 -4.19
C VAL A 275 53.02 0.18 -2.98
N ALA A 276 52.44 -0.88 -2.44
CA ALA A 276 51.59 -0.78 -1.26
C ALA A 276 52.40 -0.72 0.04
N THR A 277 51.83 -0.17 1.10
CA THR A 277 52.43 -0.34 2.43
C THR A 277 52.32 -1.80 2.89
N GLU A 278 53.24 -2.23 3.79
CA GLU A 278 53.34 -3.61 4.26
C GLU A 278 52.07 -4.04 5.04
N ASP A 279 51.46 -3.09 5.77
CA ASP A 279 50.33 -3.30 6.63
C ASP A 279 49.13 -2.36 6.29
N ALA A 280 47.95 -2.73 6.72
CA ALA A 280 46.79 -1.82 6.83
C ALA A 280 46.73 -1.26 8.26
N ILE A 281 46.28 0.00 8.38
CA ILE A 281 45.77 0.50 9.66
C ILE A 281 44.38 -0.06 9.83
N ASP A 282 44.11 -0.88 10.83
CA ASP A 282 42.80 -1.44 11.13
C ASP A 282 42.38 -0.98 12.53
N VAL A 283 41.42 -0.08 12.57
CA VAL A 283 40.86 0.43 13.84
C VAL A 283 39.52 -0.29 14.07
N TYR A 284 39.57 -1.25 15.03
CA TYR A 284 38.44 -2.08 15.40
C TYR A 284 38.29 -2.13 16.94
N PRO A 285 37.82 -1.03 17.56
CA PRO A 285 37.85 -0.89 19.03
C PRO A 285 36.92 -1.84 19.77
N ARG A 286 35.85 -2.29 19.14
CA ARG A 286 34.87 -3.19 19.73
C ARG A 286 34.48 -4.28 18.71
N PRO A 287 35.24 -5.38 18.65
CA PRO A 287 34.93 -6.51 17.78
C PRO A 287 33.55 -7.10 18.09
N PHE A 288 32.82 -7.45 17.03
CA PHE A 288 31.55 -8.16 17.18
C PHE A 288 31.80 -9.53 17.79
N SER A 289 30.91 -9.91 18.73
CA SER A 289 30.98 -11.23 19.34
C SER A 289 30.56 -12.32 18.35
N GLU A 290 31.28 -13.43 18.36
CA GLU A 290 30.91 -14.60 17.59
C GLU A 290 29.55 -15.13 18.04
N ARG A 291 28.67 -15.45 17.10
CA ARG A 291 27.34 -16.00 17.34
C ARG A 291 27.37 -17.51 17.10
N VAL A 292 26.95 -18.27 18.08
CA VAL A 292 26.81 -19.74 17.99
C VAL A 292 25.36 -20.10 18.26
N ILE A 293 24.75 -20.84 17.34
CA ILE A 293 23.34 -21.26 17.40
C ILE A 293 23.29 -22.79 17.39
N SER A 294 22.48 -23.36 18.28
CA SER A 294 22.22 -24.81 18.32
C SER A 294 20.91 -25.10 17.58
N LEU A 295 20.93 -26.13 16.75
CA LEU A 295 19.77 -26.60 15.96
C LEU A 295 19.34 -27.97 16.46
N ARG A 296 18.13 -28.09 16.93
CA ARG A 296 17.49 -29.38 17.24
C ARG A 296 16.92 -29.96 15.94
N PRO A 297 17.39 -31.12 15.46
CA PRO A 297 16.92 -31.67 14.18
C PRO A 297 15.41 -31.88 14.12
N GLU A 298 14.75 -32.16 15.25
CA GLU A 298 13.30 -32.34 15.38
C GLU A 298 12.50 -31.03 15.18
N ARG A 299 13.13 -29.85 15.25
CA ARG A 299 12.48 -28.58 14.95
C ARG A 299 12.16 -28.42 13.47
N ILE A 300 12.98 -29.02 12.59
CA ILE A 300 12.77 -28.90 11.15
C ILE A 300 11.41 -29.51 10.76
N PRO A 301 11.12 -30.81 11.03
CA PRO A 301 9.81 -31.38 10.70
C PRO A 301 8.66 -30.75 11.49
N ALA A 302 8.90 -30.27 12.70
CA ALA A 302 7.86 -29.60 13.50
C ALA A 302 7.39 -28.27 12.90
N LEU A 303 8.29 -27.51 12.26
CA LEU A 303 7.97 -26.22 11.66
C LEU A 303 7.60 -26.31 10.16
N THR A 304 8.22 -27.25 9.43
CA THR A 304 8.15 -27.29 7.97
C THR A 304 7.51 -28.56 7.40
N SER A 305 7.29 -29.58 8.23
CA SER A 305 6.91 -30.96 7.82
C SER A 305 7.98 -31.68 6.97
N LEU A 306 9.16 -31.08 6.76
CA LEU A 306 10.26 -31.70 6.02
C LEU A 306 11.04 -32.62 6.93
N VAL A 307 11.31 -33.84 6.49
CA VAL A 307 12.19 -34.77 7.16
C VAL A 307 13.54 -34.75 6.44
N VAL A 308 14.57 -34.18 7.08
CA VAL A 308 15.90 -34.00 6.50
C VAL A 308 16.92 -34.81 7.33
N ALA A 309 17.76 -35.58 6.63
CA ALA A 309 18.81 -36.38 7.29
C ALA A 309 19.86 -35.48 7.94
N PRO A 310 20.44 -35.83 9.11
CA PRO A 310 21.45 -35.03 9.80
C PRO A 310 22.66 -34.66 8.93
N ASP A 311 23.13 -35.58 8.10
CA ASP A 311 24.25 -35.32 7.19
C ASP A 311 23.89 -34.27 6.14
N GLU A 312 22.66 -34.24 5.66
CA GLU A 312 22.17 -33.25 4.70
C GLU A 312 22.00 -31.87 5.37
N ILE A 313 21.48 -31.81 6.58
CA ILE A 313 21.44 -30.58 7.40
C ILE A 313 22.85 -29.98 7.51
N ARG A 314 23.81 -30.83 7.90
CA ARG A 314 25.20 -30.41 8.04
C ARG A 314 25.81 -29.97 6.71
N ARG A 315 25.56 -30.72 5.63
CA ARG A 315 26.03 -30.36 4.28
C ARG A 315 25.57 -28.97 3.85
N ILE A 316 24.27 -28.71 4.01
CA ILE A 316 23.68 -27.42 3.64
C ILE A 316 24.33 -26.29 4.47
N LEU A 317 24.31 -26.37 5.78
CA LEU A 317 24.81 -25.32 6.65
C LEU A 317 26.32 -25.06 6.46
N VAL A 318 27.12 -26.13 6.35
CA VAL A 318 28.57 -25.97 6.10
C VAL A 318 28.83 -25.37 4.70
N GLY A 319 28.07 -25.75 3.68
CA GLY A 319 28.15 -25.17 2.35
C GLY A 319 27.82 -23.68 2.34
N LEU A 320 26.89 -23.20 3.17
CA LEU A 320 26.57 -21.78 3.36
C LEU A 320 27.62 -21.04 4.21
N GLY A 321 28.61 -21.75 4.78
CA GLY A 321 29.70 -21.17 5.55
C GLY A 321 29.54 -21.23 7.06
N PHE A 322 28.48 -21.85 7.58
CA PHE A 322 28.34 -22.10 9.01
C PHE A 322 29.39 -23.10 9.49
N GLN A 323 30.10 -22.79 10.56
CA GLN A 323 31.17 -23.64 11.07
C GLN A 323 30.63 -24.52 12.23
N PRO A 324 30.67 -25.85 12.13
CA PRO A 324 30.25 -26.72 13.20
C PRO A 324 31.21 -26.62 14.36
N VAL A 325 30.69 -26.28 15.54
CA VAL A 325 31.46 -26.21 16.81
C VAL A 325 31.12 -27.35 17.76
N ALA A 326 29.93 -27.96 17.58
CA ALA A 326 29.51 -29.19 18.26
C ALA A 326 28.58 -29.98 17.31
N GLU A 327 28.05 -31.13 17.77
CA GLU A 327 27.22 -32.02 16.91
C GLU A 327 26.07 -31.27 16.18
N ASN A 328 25.33 -30.45 16.93
CA ASN A 328 24.18 -29.68 16.40
C ASN A 328 24.32 -28.16 16.68
N SER A 329 25.56 -27.65 16.82
CA SER A 329 25.80 -26.23 17.08
C SER A 329 26.74 -25.67 16.03
N PHE A 330 26.35 -24.50 15.49
CA PHE A 330 27.03 -23.87 14.39
C PHE A 330 27.39 -22.43 14.72
N LYS A 331 28.64 -22.06 14.44
CA LYS A 331 29.06 -20.66 14.45
C LYS A 331 28.55 -20.00 13.18
N VAL A 332 27.83 -18.90 13.34
CA VAL A 332 27.27 -18.10 12.26
C VAL A 332 28.39 -17.33 11.56
N PRO A 333 28.49 -17.37 10.22
CA PRO A 333 29.47 -16.56 9.50
C PRO A 333 29.12 -15.06 9.58
N SER A 334 30.14 -14.20 9.58
CA SER A 334 30.02 -12.76 9.80
C SER A 334 29.15 -12.03 8.75
N TRP A 335 29.04 -12.57 7.55
CA TRP A 335 28.18 -12.03 6.47
C TRP A 335 26.70 -12.38 6.62
N ARG A 336 26.33 -13.29 7.52
CA ARG A 336 24.95 -13.67 7.82
C ARG A 336 24.49 -12.95 9.08
N ILE A 337 24.23 -11.68 8.91
CA ILE A 337 23.75 -10.81 9.99
C ILE A 337 22.29 -11.09 10.39
N ASP A 338 21.54 -11.71 9.48
CA ASP A 338 20.14 -12.09 9.60
C ASP A 338 19.90 -13.33 10.49
N VAL A 339 20.93 -14.17 10.69
CA VAL A 339 20.80 -15.42 11.45
C VAL A 339 21.06 -15.18 12.91
N GLU A 340 20.01 -15.19 13.73
CA GLU A 340 20.06 -14.85 15.16
C GLU A 340 19.57 -15.97 16.08
N GLN A 341 18.72 -16.85 15.57
CA GLN A 341 18.01 -17.86 16.36
C GLN A 341 17.92 -19.21 15.62
N GLU A 342 17.43 -20.25 16.32
CA GLU A 342 17.32 -21.61 15.80
C GLU A 342 16.45 -21.69 14.53
N GLU A 343 15.37 -20.93 14.50
CA GLU A 343 14.42 -20.88 13.39
C GLU A 343 15.07 -20.41 12.09
N ASP A 344 16.06 -19.54 12.16
CA ASP A 344 16.80 -19.06 11.00
C ASP A 344 17.64 -20.19 10.38
N LEU A 345 18.21 -21.08 11.22
CA LEU A 345 18.88 -22.29 10.71
C LEU A 345 17.89 -23.29 10.10
N VAL A 346 16.67 -23.39 10.66
CA VAL A 346 15.61 -24.21 10.08
C VAL A 346 15.21 -23.68 8.68
N GLU A 347 15.11 -22.35 8.51
CA GLU A 347 14.85 -21.71 7.22
C GLU A 347 15.94 -22.07 6.20
N GLU A 348 17.21 -21.95 6.56
CA GLU A 348 18.33 -22.30 5.69
C GLU A 348 18.26 -23.75 5.18
N VAL A 349 17.95 -24.67 6.07
CA VAL A 349 17.80 -26.08 5.70
C VAL A 349 16.56 -26.28 4.82
N ALA A 350 15.45 -25.67 5.17
CA ALA A 350 14.18 -25.84 4.44
C ALA A 350 14.27 -25.31 3.01
N ARG A 351 14.80 -24.09 2.79
CA ARG A 351 14.91 -23.47 1.48
C ARG A 351 15.84 -24.27 0.54
N HIS A 352 16.96 -24.82 1.05
CA HIS A 352 17.87 -25.66 0.26
C HIS A 352 17.36 -27.11 0.07
N THR A 353 16.52 -27.60 0.99
CA THR A 353 15.82 -28.88 0.80
C THR A 353 14.76 -28.76 -0.28
N GLY A 354 14.07 -27.62 -0.37
CA GLY A 354 13.06 -27.26 -1.35
C GLY A 354 11.68 -27.10 -0.71
N TYR A 355 11.11 -25.91 -0.85
CA TYR A 355 9.75 -25.60 -0.38
C TYR A 355 8.65 -26.36 -1.15
N ASP A 356 8.94 -26.77 -2.39
CA ASP A 356 8.06 -27.60 -3.22
C ASP A 356 7.80 -28.98 -2.62
N LYS A 357 8.67 -29.43 -1.72
CA LYS A 357 8.52 -30.73 -1.00
C LYS A 357 7.63 -30.61 0.23
N ILE A 358 7.26 -29.40 0.65
CA ILE A 358 6.35 -29.18 1.77
C ILE A 358 4.93 -29.53 1.31
N ARG A 359 4.26 -30.39 2.06
CA ARG A 359 2.88 -30.77 1.77
C ARG A 359 1.94 -29.59 2.00
N SER A 360 1.13 -29.29 1.00
CA SER A 360 0.06 -28.33 1.13
C SER A 360 -1.14 -28.98 1.81
N GLU A 361 -1.38 -28.64 3.06
CA GLU A 361 -2.49 -29.16 3.85
C GLU A 361 -3.35 -28.01 4.38
N LEU A 362 -4.66 -28.20 4.36
CA LEU A 362 -5.55 -27.24 5.02
C LEU A 362 -5.46 -27.45 6.54
N PRO A 363 -5.37 -26.38 7.33
CA PRO A 363 -5.40 -26.50 8.77
C PRO A 363 -6.70 -27.19 9.20
N PRO A 364 -6.66 -28.10 10.19
CA PRO A 364 -7.86 -28.74 10.70
C PRO A 364 -8.79 -27.67 11.26
N SER A 365 -10.04 -27.67 10.79
CA SER A 365 -11.08 -26.77 11.28
C SER A 365 -12.25 -27.58 11.80
N ASN A 366 -12.67 -27.32 13.03
CA ASN A 366 -13.83 -27.93 13.64
C ASN A 366 -15.13 -27.12 13.41
N SER A 367 -15.03 -25.99 12.71
CA SER A 367 -16.18 -25.13 12.40
C SER A 367 -16.14 -24.71 10.93
N SER A 368 -17.32 -24.62 10.32
CA SER A 368 -17.47 -23.96 9.03
C SER A 368 -17.23 -22.47 9.17
N GLY A 369 -16.62 -21.87 8.14
CA GLY A 369 -16.49 -20.42 8.09
C GLY A 369 -17.86 -19.73 8.01
N GLU A 370 -18.03 -18.62 8.71
CA GLU A 370 -19.24 -17.81 8.71
C GLU A 370 -18.89 -16.34 8.43
N TYR A 371 -19.75 -15.68 7.67
CA TYR A 371 -19.61 -14.23 7.48
C TYR A 371 -20.05 -13.50 8.75
N GLN A 372 -19.32 -12.47 9.12
CA GLN A 372 -19.73 -11.58 10.20
C GLN A 372 -21.09 -10.94 9.87
N PRO A 373 -21.97 -10.71 10.87
CA PRO A 373 -23.32 -10.17 10.63
C PRO A 373 -23.33 -8.87 9.80
N ARG A 374 -22.36 -7.98 10.05
CA ARG A 374 -22.21 -6.72 9.30
C ARG A 374 -21.86 -6.95 7.83
N GLU A 375 -21.01 -7.92 7.53
CA GLU A 375 -20.66 -8.31 6.17
C GLU A 375 -21.85 -8.96 5.45
N MET A 376 -22.64 -9.78 6.15
CA MET A 376 -23.86 -10.35 5.58
C MET A 376 -24.87 -9.27 5.17
N LYS A 377 -25.07 -8.26 6.01
CA LYS A 377 -25.93 -7.11 5.69
C LYS A 377 -25.42 -6.35 4.47
N GLN A 378 -24.12 -6.07 4.39
CA GLN A 378 -23.52 -5.40 3.22
C GLN A 378 -23.68 -6.21 1.93
N ARG A 379 -23.53 -7.53 1.99
CA ARG A 379 -23.76 -8.43 0.84
C ARG A 379 -25.22 -8.41 0.40
N SER A 380 -26.16 -8.40 1.34
CA SER A 380 -27.60 -8.28 1.05
C SER A 380 -27.92 -6.94 0.39
N LEU A 381 -27.36 -5.85 0.90
CA LEU A 381 -27.48 -4.51 0.30
C LEU A 381 -26.97 -4.48 -1.15
N ARG A 382 -25.76 -4.99 -1.42
CA ARG A 382 -25.22 -5.07 -2.78
C ARG A 382 -26.14 -5.84 -3.73
N ARG A 383 -26.61 -7.01 -3.30
CA ARG A 383 -27.53 -7.84 -4.09
C ARG A 383 -28.85 -7.12 -4.40
N ALA A 384 -29.39 -6.41 -3.40
CA ALA A 384 -30.64 -5.67 -3.56
C ALA A 384 -30.46 -4.50 -4.55
N LEU A 385 -29.39 -3.72 -4.42
CA LEU A 385 -29.10 -2.64 -5.36
C LEU A 385 -28.86 -3.15 -6.79
N ASN A 386 -28.08 -4.23 -6.95
CA ASN A 386 -27.88 -4.87 -8.24
C ASN A 386 -29.22 -5.36 -8.84
N ALA A 387 -30.10 -5.94 -8.03
CA ALA A 387 -31.45 -6.36 -8.46
C ALA A 387 -32.35 -5.18 -8.89
N CYS A 388 -32.09 -3.99 -8.33
CA CYS A 388 -32.72 -2.73 -8.75
C CYS A 388 -32.05 -2.09 -9.98
N GLY A 389 -31.04 -2.75 -10.58
CA GLY A 389 -30.37 -2.31 -11.79
C GLY A 389 -29.23 -1.30 -11.57
N PHE A 390 -28.65 -1.26 -10.37
CA PHE A 390 -27.47 -0.43 -10.08
C PHE A 390 -26.20 -1.26 -10.17
N ASP A 391 -25.16 -0.71 -10.77
CA ASP A 391 -23.82 -1.28 -10.80
C ASP A 391 -22.94 -0.71 -9.69
N GLU A 392 -22.10 -1.54 -9.07
CA GLU A 392 -21.13 -1.07 -8.07
C GLU A 392 -19.96 -0.36 -8.75
N ALA A 393 -19.70 0.87 -8.36
CA ALA A 393 -18.52 1.64 -8.75
C ALA A 393 -17.49 1.64 -7.64
N ILE A 394 -16.22 1.65 -8.02
CA ILE A 394 -15.09 1.78 -7.09
C ILE A 394 -14.24 2.94 -7.58
N SER A 395 -14.18 4.01 -6.80
CA SER A 395 -13.36 5.18 -7.10
C SER A 395 -12.22 5.36 -6.11
N PHE A 396 -11.20 6.14 -6.51
CA PHE A 396 -10.06 6.41 -5.63
C PHE A 396 -10.48 7.17 -4.37
N SER A 397 -9.84 6.84 -3.26
CA SER A 397 -10.03 7.54 -1.97
C SER A 397 -9.41 8.92 -1.95
N PHE A 398 -8.57 9.26 -2.91
CA PHE A 398 -7.95 10.57 -3.06
C PHE A 398 -8.48 11.27 -4.32
N ILE A 399 -8.70 12.58 -4.20
CA ILE A 399 -9.37 13.41 -5.19
C ILE A 399 -8.53 14.66 -5.48
N GLN A 400 -8.74 15.24 -6.65
CA GLN A 400 -8.18 16.55 -6.99
C GLN A 400 -8.88 17.65 -6.20
N GLN A 401 -8.15 18.71 -5.85
CA GLN A 401 -8.77 19.93 -5.37
C GLN A 401 -9.49 20.61 -6.54
N ASP A 402 -10.80 20.57 -6.53
CA ASP A 402 -11.64 21.12 -7.58
C ASP A 402 -12.74 22.00 -6.97
N THR A 403 -12.91 23.21 -7.48
CA THR A 403 -13.94 24.15 -7.05
C THR A 403 -15.36 23.58 -7.12
N ARG A 404 -15.57 22.57 -7.95
CA ARG A 404 -16.84 21.84 -8.00
C ARG A 404 -17.17 21.11 -6.70
N PHE A 405 -16.15 20.72 -5.92
CA PHE A 405 -16.34 20.02 -4.64
C PHE A 405 -16.79 20.97 -3.53
N GLU A 406 -16.52 22.29 -3.67
CA GLU A 406 -17.06 23.30 -2.75
C GLU A 406 -18.60 23.35 -2.76
N LEU A 407 -19.22 22.90 -3.87
CA LEU A 407 -20.67 22.82 -4.01
C LEU A 407 -21.28 21.58 -3.33
N ILE A 408 -20.47 20.59 -3.02
CA ILE A 408 -20.89 19.32 -2.40
C ILE A 408 -20.35 19.27 -0.97
N PRO A 409 -21.23 19.30 0.04
CA PRO A 409 -20.79 19.25 1.43
C PRO A 409 -20.18 17.89 1.78
N SER A 410 -19.30 17.87 2.77
CA SER A 410 -18.89 16.62 3.43
C SER A 410 -20.10 15.93 4.03
N LEU A 411 -20.14 14.60 3.97
CA LEU A 411 -21.22 13.84 4.61
C LEU A 411 -21.19 14.01 6.13
N ILE A 412 -19.98 14.03 6.70
CA ILE A 412 -19.70 14.17 8.13
C ILE A 412 -18.60 15.20 8.32
N GLY A 413 -18.72 16.05 9.34
CA GLY A 413 -17.72 17.07 9.68
C GLY A 413 -17.89 18.39 8.92
N HIS A 414 -16.88 19.25 9.00
CA HIS A 414 -16.85 20.54 8.32
C HIS A 414 -16.07 20.48 6.99
N GLU A 415 -16.34 21.39 6.10
CA GLU A 415 -15.82 21.41 4.72
C GLU A 415 -14.29 21.55 4.63
N ASN A 416 -13.67 22.14 5.65
CA ASN A 416 -12.21 22.37 5.70
C ASN A 416 -11.44 21.26 6.42
N ASP A 417 -12.11 20.18 6.79
CA ASP A 417 -11.53 19.09 7.60
C ASP A 417 -11.02 17.93 6.75
N GLN A 418 -10.72 18.16 5.47
CA GLN A 418 -10.20 17.12 4.58
C GLN A 418 -8.70 16.89 4.80
N PRO A 419 -8.26 15.62 4.98
CA PRO A 419 -6.85 15.29 5.06
C PRO A 419 -6.15 15.49 3.72
N GLN A 420 -4.94 16.07 3.75
CA GLN A 420 -4.06 16.18 2.59
C GLN A 420 -2.90 15.18 2.69
N LEU A 421 -2.57 14.51 1.60
CA LEU A 421 -1.41 13.63 1.51
C LEU A 421 -0.14 14.45 1.34
N ALA A 422 0.89 14.16 2.12
CA ALA A 422 2.20 14.83 2.02
C ALA A 422 2.96 14.45 0.74
N ASN A 423 2.75 13.24 0.24
CA ASN A 423 3.41 12.67 -0.94
C ASN A 423 2.40 11.90 -1.81
N PRO A 424 1.51 12.61 -2.54
CA PRO A 424 0.48 11.97 -3.34
C PRO A 424 1.10 11.17 -4.51
N ILE A 425 0.53 10.01 -4.80
CA ILE A 425 0.94 9.16 -5.95
C ILE A 425 0.58 9.86 -7.27
N ILE A 426 -0.56 10.56 -7.30
CA ILE A 426 -1.01 11.38 -8.43
C ILE A 426 -0.91 12.83 -7.98
N GLU A 427 -0.07 13.63 -8.64
CA GLU A 427 0.28 14.99 -8.23
C GLU A 427 -0.94 15.88 -7.98
N ASP A 428 -1.95 15.80 -8.84
CA ASP A 428 -3.18 16.58 -8.74
C ASP A 428 -4.19 16.02 -7.72
N ALA A 429 -4.02 14.79 -7.21
CA ALA A 429 -4.98 14.10 -6.35
C ALA A 429 -4.44 13.94 -4.93
N ALA A 430 -4.21 15.07 -4.25
CA ALA A 430 -3.58 15.11 -2.94
C ALA A 430 -4.56 15.10 -1.75
N TRP A 431 -5.87 15.14 -1.99
CA TRP A 431 -6.86 15.28 -0.92
C TRP A 431 -7.64 13.97 -0.71
N MET A 432 -7.80 13.56 0.54
CA MET A 432 -8.66 12.43 0.85
C MET A 432 -10.13 12.85 0.76
N ARG A 433 -10.96 12.01 0.16
CA ARG A 433 -12.39 12.30 -0.06
C ARG A 433 -13.18 12.35 1.24
N SER A 434 -13.98 13.39 1.45
CA SER A 434 -14.93 13.52 2.56
C SER A 434 -16.37 13.14 2.18
N THR A 435 -16.59 12.73 0.93
CA THR A 435 -17.86 12.31 0.32
C THR A 435 -17.57 11.42 -0.88
N LEU A 436 -18.44 10.46 -1.20
CA LEU A 436 -18.34 9.57 -2.38
C LEU A 436 -18.84 10.26 -3.67
N LEU A 437 -19.61 11.32 -3.54
CA LEU A 437 -20.30 11.95 -4.66
C LEU A 437 -19.38 12.44 -5.79
N PRO A 438 -18.20 13.06 -5.54
CA PRO A 438 -17.31 13.49 -6.61
C PRO A 438 -16.86 12.37 -7.53
N GLY A 439 -16.52 11.21 -6.97
CA GLY A 439 -16.13 10.01 -7.72
C GLY A 439 -17.28 9.49 -8.58
N LEU A 440 -18.45 9.34 -7.98
CA LEU A 440 -19.67 8.90 -8.67
C LEU A 440 -20.09 9.86 -9.78
N LEU A 441 -20.10 11.18 -9.53
CA LEU A 441 -20.45 12.18 -10.54
C LEU A 441 -19.44 12.23 -11.69
N SER A 442 -18.16 12.00 -11.41
CA SER A 442 -17.13 11.88 -12.45
C SER A 442 -17.35 10.65 -13.31
N SER A 443 -17.73 9.52 -12.71
CA SER A 443 -18.10 8.29 -13.42
C SER A 443 -19.33 8.46 -14.29
N VAL A 444 -20.37 9.15 -13.79
CA VAL A 444 -21.54 9.52 -14.61
C VAL A 444 -21.14 10.38 -15.80
N ARG A 445 -20.32 11.42 -15.58
CA ARG A 445 -19.83 12.29 -16.66
C ARG A 445 -19.06 11.50 -17.70
N HIS A 446 -18.22 10.57 -17.28
CA HIS A 446 -17.48 9.69 -18.19
C HIS A 446 -18.44 8.88 -19.08
N ASN A 447 -19.42 8.22 -18.49
CA ASN A 447 -20.41 7.42 -19.22
C ASN A 447 -21.23 8.26 -20.20
N LEU A 448 -21.73 9.43 -19.76
CA LEU A 448 -22.48 10.33 -20.62
C LEU A 448 -21.65 10.83 -21.81
N ASN A 449 -20.36 11.10 -21.63
CA ASN A 449 -19.44 11.50 -22.70
C ASN A 449 -19.19 10.37 -23.71
N HIS A 450 -19.34 9.11 -23.29
CA HIS A 450 -19.24 7.93 -24.17
C HIS A 450 -20.59 7.47 -24.73
N GLY A 451 -21.63 8.30 -24.58
CA GLY A 451 -22.94 8.05 -25.20
C GLY A 451 -23.90 7.19 -24.36
N ILE A 452 -23.49 6.71 -23.20
CA ILE A 452 -24.35 5.94 -22.28
C ILE A 452 -25.25 6.95 -21.56
N ARG A 453 -26.58 6.86 -21.74
CA ARG A 453 -27.54 7.83 -21.19
C ARG A 453 -28.18 7.39 -19.89
N ASP A 454 -28.35 6.09 -19.70
CA ASP A 454 -28.99 5.50 -18.54
C ASP A 454 -27.87 4.98 -17.62
N VAL A 455 -27.62 5.71 -16.54
CA VAL A 455 -26.51 5.40 -15.62
C VAL A 455 -27.07 5.26 -14.20
N ARG A 456 -26.82 4.12 -13.58
CA ARG A 456 -27.20 3.83 -12.18
C ARG A 456 -26.00 3.20 -11.51
N LEU A 457 -25.37 3.95 -10.62
CA LEU A 457 -24.17 3.51 -9.92
C LEU A 457 -24.37 3.65 -8.40
N PHE A 458 -23.75 2.74 -7.65
CA PHE A 458 -23.56 2.89 -6.23
C PHE A 458 -22.11 2.60 -5.84
N GLU A 459 -21.66 3.16 -4.73
CA GLU A 459 -20.35 2.89 -4.17
C GLU A 459 -20.48 2.72 -2.65
N ILE A 460 -19.84 1.67 -2.12
CA ILE A 460 -19.60 1.48 -0.70
C ILE A 460 -18.13 1.74 -0.46
N GLY A 461 -17.82 2.83 0.25
CA GLY A 461 -16.45 3.25 0.43
C GLY A 461 -16.20 4.03 1.71
N ARG A 462 -14.93 4.16 2.07
CA ARG A 462 -14.55 5.01 3.20
C ARG A 462 -14.40 6.45 2.75
N ILE A 463 -14.83 7.36 3.61
CA ILE A 463 -14.63 8.79 3.54
C ILE A 463 -13.82 9.24 4.77
N PHE A 464 -13.14 10.37 4.67
CA PHE A 464 -12.11 10.78 5.61
C PHE A 464 -12.35 12.22 6.09
N THR A 465 -12.25 12.45 7.40
CA THR A 465 -12.48 13.77 8.02
C THR A 465 -11.50 13.98 9.17
N ILE A 466 -10.96 15.18 9.33
CA ILE A 466 -10.13 15.57 10.47
C ILE A 466 -10.99 16.38 11.43
N PHE A 467 -11.22 15.92 12.65
CA PHE A 467 -11.92 16.68 13.67
C PHE A 467 -11.00 17.56 14.51
N LYS A 468 -9.72 17.19 14.59
CA LYS A 468 -8.72 17.92 15.35
C LYS A 468 -7.35 17.85 14.69
N ALA A 469 -6.71 19.01 14.54
CA ALA A 469 -5.38 19.08 13.94
C ALA A 469 -4.35 18.22 14.71
N GLY A 470 -3.55 17.46 13.97
CA GLY A 470 -2.53 16.57 14.52
C GLY A 470 -3.02 15.18 14.95
N GLU A 471 -4.32 14.89 14.84
CA GLU A 471 -4.88 13.54 15.01
C GLU A 471 -4.99 12.83 13.65
N LEU A 472 -5.08 11.49 13.70
CA LEU A 472 -5.34 10.69 12.50
C LEU A 472 -6.76 10.99 11.97
N PRO A 473 -6.98 10.94 10.65
CA PRO A 473 -8.29 11.12 10.07
C PRO A 473 -9.31 10.09 10.60
N HIS A 474 -10.53 10.57 10.86
CA HIS A 474 -11.64 9.69 11.13
C HIS A 474 -12.15 9.06 9.82
N GLU A 475 -12.32 7.75 9.82
CA GLU A 475 -12.80 6.98 8.67
C GLU A 475 -14.25 6.56 8.88
N THR A 476 -15.14 6.99 7.99
CA THR A 476 -16.55 6.60 7.99
C THR A 476 -16.86 5.73 6.77
N LEU A 477 -17.57 4.63 6.99
CA LEU A 477 -18.08 3.81 5.90
C LEU A 477 -19.37 4.45 5.35
N ALA A 478 -19.35 4.87 4.10
CA ALA A 478 -20.48 5.53 3.43
C ALA A 478 -21.05 4.67 2.29
N LEU A 479 -22.33 4.93 1.97
CA LEU A 479 -22.99 4.49 0.75
C LEU A 479 -23.37 5.71 -0.06
N GLY A 480 -22.87 5.78 -1.28
CA GLY A 480 -23.29 6.75 -2.29
C GLY A 480 -24.05 6.06 -3.43
N ILE A 481 -25.12 6.68 -3.91
CA ILE A 481 -25.88 6.19 -5.08
C ILE A 481 -26.16 7.37 -6.01
N VAL A 482 -26.06 7.13 -7.31
CA VAL A 482 -26.41 8.11 -8.35
C VAL A 482 -27.20 7.42 -9.46
N ALA A 483 -28.24 8.12 -9.96
CA ALA A 483 -29.07 7.62 -11.06
C ALA A 483 -29.47 8.76 -12.00
N THR A 484 -29.48 8.48 -13.30
CA THR A 484 -29.91 9.40 -14.36
C THR A 484 -30.40 8.62 -15.57
N GLY A 485 -31.24 9.25 -16.38
CA GLY A 485 -31.79 8.68 -17.63
C GLY A 485 -33.18 8.06 -17.48
N GLY A 486 -33.45 7.01 -18.24
CA GLY A 486 -34.74 6.28 -18.22
C GLY A 486 -34.88 5.35 -17.02
N ALA A 487 -36.06 5.26 -16.44
CA ALA A 487 -36.39 4.30 -15.40
C ALA A 487 -36.50 2.89 -15.95
N LEU A 488 -36.98 2.77 -17.14
CA LEU A 488 -37.22 1.52 -17.86
C LEU A 488 -36.85 1.71 -19.33
N GLU A 489 -36.26 0.68 -19.94
CA GLU A 489 -36.05 0.67 -21.39
C GLU A 489 -37.40 0.65 -22.10
N GLU A 490 -37.51 1.47 -23.14
CA GLU A 490 -38.69 1.47 -24.01
C GLU A 490 -38.87 0.09 -24.63
N ASN A 491 -40.05 -0.49 -24.47
CA ASN A 491 -40.40 -1.73 -25.11
C ASN A 491 -41.88 -1.72 -25.54
N ARG A 492 -42.31 -2.72 -26.33
CA ARG A 492 -43.68 -2.80 -26.89
C ARG A 492 -44.76 -2.79 -25.82
N ALA A 493 -44.48 -3.23 -24.62
CA ALA A 493 -45.45 -3.37 -23.53
C ALA A 493 -45.51 -2.16 -22.59
N GLN A 494 -44.47 -1.32 -22.62
CA GLN A 494 -44.27 -0.26 -21.64
C GLN A 494 -43.65 0.98 -22.28
N ALA A 495 -44.28 2.14 -22.05
CA ALA A 495 -43.76 3.42 -22.49
C ALA A 495 -42.49 3.81 -21.67
N GLU A 496 -41.60 4.57 -22.31
CA GLU A 496 -40.46 5.18 -21.64
C GLU A 496 -40.93 6.06 -20.49
N ARG A 497 -40.25 5.92 -19.34
CA ARG A 497 -40.44 6.75 -18.16
C ARG A 497 -39.11 7.23 -17.66
N GLU A 498 -38.94 8.51 -17.47
CA GLU A 498 -37.75 9.08 -16.82
C GLU A 498 -37.65 8.64 -15.36
N LEU A 499 -36.43 8.53 -14.88
CA LEU A 499 -36.11 8.32 -13.47
C LEU A 499 -36.60 9.52 -12.64
N ASP A 500 -37.12 9.24 -11.46
CA ASP A 500 -37.50 10.24 -10.50
C ASP A 500 -36.95 9.99 -9.09
N PHE A 501 -37.30 10.84 -8.14
CA PHE A 501 -36.91 10.72 -6.74
C PHE A 501 -37.33 9.38 -6.11
N PHE A 502 -38.49 8.87 -6.49
CA PHE A 502 -39.04 7.66 -5.88
C PHE A 502 -38.37 6.38 -6.38
N ASP A 503 -37.76 6.38 -7.56
CA ASP A 503 -36.96 5.25 -8.04
C ASP A 503 -35.74 5.04 -7.14
N LEU A 504 -35.03 6.12 -6.82
CA LEU A 504 -33.86 6.06 -5.94
C LEU A 504 -34.25 5.73 -4.50
N LYS A 505 -35.34 6.33 -4.01
CA LYS A 505 -35.89 6.03 -2.69
C LYS A 505 -36.30 4.57 -2.57
N GLY A 506 -37.00 4.04 -3.56
CA GLY A 506 -37.45 2.64 -3.59
C GLY A 506 -36.30 1.65 -3.60
N ALA A 507 -35.21 1.94 -4.36
CA ALA A 507 -34.02 1.12 -4.37
C ALA A 507 -33.34 1.07 -2.98
N LEU A 508 -33.25 2.23 -2.29
CA LEU A 508 -32.73 2.28 -0.91
C LEU A 508 -33.63 1.50 0.06
N GLU A 509 -34.95 1.68 -0.02
CA GLU A 509 -35.91 0.97 0.84
C GLU A 509 -35.83 -0.55 0.63
N ALA A 510 -35.74 -1.01 -0.62
CA ALA A 510 -35.54 -2.43 -0.94
C ALA A 510 -34.21 -2.97 -0.36
N ALA A 511 -33.14 -2.18 -0.44
CA ALA A 511 -31.86 -2.56 0.14
C ALA A 511 -31.94 -2.66 1.68
N VAL A 512 -32.58 -1.71 2.35
CA VAL A 512 -32.81 -1.72 3.81
C VAL A 512 -33.66 -2.90 4.25
N ASP A 513 -34.74 -3.20 3.52
CA ASP A 513 -35.60 -4.36 3.83
C ASP A 513 -34.86 -5.69 3.65
N SER A 514 -33.98 -5.80 2.63
CA SER A 514 -33.15 -6.99 2.41
C SER A 514 -32.17 -7.27 3.54
N MET A 515 -31.79 -6.25 4.31
CA MET A 515 -30.93 -6.36 5.50
C MET A 515 -31.72 -6.62 6.78
N ASN A 516 -33.06 -6.71 6.69
CA ASN A 516 -33.96 -6.85 7.83
C ASN A 516 -33.84 -5.70 8.86
N LEU A 517 -33.57 -4.48 8.40
CA LEU A 517 -33.50 -3.29 9.24
C LEU A 517 -34.87 -2.60 9.32
N SER A 518 -35.08 -1.84 10.40
CA SER A 518 -36.27 -1.02 10.56
C SER A 518 -36.38 0.02 9.43
N PRO A 519 -37.62 0.36 8.98
CA PRO A 519 -37.84 1.32 7.89
C PRO A 519 -37.20 2.67 8.17
N LEU A 520 -36.72 3.30 7.11
CA LEU A 520 -36.16 4.66 7.12
C LEU A 520 -37.33 5.68 7.18
N THR A 521 -37.06 6.84 7.74
CA THR A 521 -37.95 7.99 7.64
C THR A 521 -37.27 9.11 6.83
N PHE A 522 -38.11 9.83 6.06
CA PHE A 522 -37.64 10.88 5.16
C PHE A 522 -38.30 12.20 5.55
N THR A 523 -37.51 13.24 5.79
CA THR A 523 -38.04 14.57 6.15
C THR A 523 -37.49 15.58 5.14
N GLN A 524 -38.32 16.51 4.71
CA GLN A 524 -37.90 17.52 3.74
C GLN A 524 -36.64 18.29 4.24
N THR A 525 -35.70 18.55 3.36
CA THR A 525 -34.45 19.28 3.65
C THR A 525 -34.11 20.27 2.54
N SER A 526 -33.22 21.20 2.86
CA SER A 526 -32.66 22.17 1.90
C SER A 526 -31.13 22.09 1.96
N ALA A 527 -30.55 21.01 1.46
CA ALA A 527 -29.10 20.88 1.31
C ALA A 527 -28.64 21.59 0.03
N ARG A 528 -27.51 22.33 0.08
CA ARG A 528 -27.06 23.19 -1.05
C ARG A 528 -26.77 22.43 -2.36
N HIS A 529 -26.38 21.15 -2.27
CA HIS A 529 -26.10 20.30 -3.42
C HIS A 529 -27.35 19.62 -3.99
N LEU A 530 -28.51 19.80 -3.33
CA LEU A 530 -29.77 19.21 -3.73
C LEU A 530 -30.78 20.30 -4.13
N ARG A 531 -31.69 19.96 -5.04
CA ARG A 531 -32.75 20.84 -5.48
C ARG A 531 -33.81 21.02 -4.40
N VAL A 532 -34.12 22.25 -4.07
CA VAL A 532 -35.18 22.60 -3.10
C VAL A 532 -36.52 22.00 -3.53
N GLY A 533 -37.24 21.41 -2.63
CA GLY A 533 -38.54 20.75 -2.88
C GLY A 533 -38.45 19.35 -3.50
N GLN A 534 -37.25 18.88 -3.86
CA GLN A 534 -37.01 17.52 -4.36
C GLN A 534 -35.86 16.85 -3.60
N SER A 535 -35.81 17.05 -2.29
CA SER A 535 -34.76 16.54 -1.42
C SER A 535 -35.29 16.19 -0.03
N ALA A 536 -34.69 15.18 0.58
CA ALA A 536 -35.02 14.72 1.92
C ALA A 536 -33.78 14.36 2.74
N LEU A 537 -33.85 14.58 4.04
CA LEU A 537 -32.96 14.03 5.05
C LEU A 537 -33.40 12.59 5.33
N ILE A 538 -32.44 11.67 5.35
CA ILE A 538 -32.64 10.27 5.66
C ILE A 538 -32.38 10.06 7.15
N LYS A 539 -33.34 9.45 7.83
CA LYS A 539 -33.18 9.06 9.23
C LYS A 539 -33.35 7.54 9.38
N SER A 540 -32.48 6.94 10.16
CA SER A 540 -32.58 5.52 10.53
C SER A 540 -33.77 5.24 11.43
N GLY A 541 -34.11 3.97 11.65
CA GLY A 541 -35.24 3.55 12.45
C GLY A 541 -35.26 4.05 13.90
N ASN A 542 -34.14 4.51 14.44
CA ASN A 542 -34.03 5.18 15.75
C ASN A 542 -34.18 6.70 15.69
N GLY A 543 -34.42 7.27 14.50
CA GLY A 543 -34.60 8.71 14.29
C GLY A 543 -33.30 9.50 14.05
N THR A 544 -32.12 8.86 14.08
CA THR A 544 -30.83 9.51 13.81
C THR A 544 -30.72 9.87 12.33
N ALA A 545 -30.36 11.12 12.04
CA ALA A 545 -30.06 11.55 10.68
C ALA A 545 -28.75 10.91 10.20
N ILE A 546 -28.82 10.20 9.07
CA ILE A 546 -27.69 9.43 8.56
C ILE A 546 -27.26 9.86 7.14
N GLY A 547 -28.01 10.69 6.44
CA GLY A 547 -27.67 11.10 5.09
C GLY A 547 -28.75 11.91 4.39
N THR A 548 -28.57 12.13 3.11
CA THR A 548 -29.49 12.91 2.26
C THR A 548 -29.78 12.19 0.94
N ILE A 549 -30.95 12.46 0.37
CA ILE A 549 -31.39 11.97 -0.94
C ILE A 549 -32.10 13.09 -1.68
N GLY A 550 -31.90 13.20 -2.99
CA GLY A 550 -32.65 14.18 -3.78
C GLY A 550 -32.15 14.30 -5.20
N ARG A 551 -32.81 15.21 -5.95
CA ARG A 551 -32.31 15.64 -7.25
C ARG A 551 -31.12 16.58 -7.06
N LEU A 552 -30.08 16.40 -7.88
CA LEU A 552 -28.89 17.25 -7.87
C LEU A 552 -29.29 18.72 -8.18
N ALA A 553 -28.70 19.67 -7.45
CA ALA A 553 -28.94 21.09 -7.69
C ALA A 553 -28.38 21.54 -9.05
N GLU A 554 -29.06 22.51 -9.71
CA GLU A 554 -28.66 23.03 -11.00
C GLU A 554 -27.24 23.62 -11.00
N SER A 555 -26.79 24.22 -9.91
CA SER A 555 -25.43 24.76 -9.75
C SER A 555 -24.39 23.67 -9.90
N VAL A 556 -24.59 22.53 -9.23
CA VAL A 556 -23.71 21.36 -9.32
C VAL A 556 -23.82 20.70 -10.69
N ALA A 557 -25.02 20.47 -11.18
CA ALA A 557 -25.24 19.85 -12.50
C ALA A 557 -24.55 20.64 -13.62
N THR A 558 -24.63 21.99 -13.58
CA THR A 558 -23.97 22.87 -14.54
C THR A 558 -22.44 22.76 -14.48
N SER A 559 -21.88 22.70 -13.28
CA SER A 559 -20.41 22.59 -13.09
C SER A 559 -19.85 21.27 -13.68
N TYR A 560 -20.63 20.19 -13.65
CA TYR A 560 -20.31 18.91 -14.30
C TYR A 560 -20.77 18.83 -15.76
N LYS A 561 -21.46 19.86 -16.27
CA LYS A 561 -22.04 19.91 -17.64
C LYS A 561 -23.10 18.84 -17.88
N PHE A 562 -23.86 18.45 -16.86
CA PHE A 562 -24.98 17.55 -17.00
C PHE A 562 -26.17 18.26 -17.67
N ARG A 563 -26.81 17.59 -18.62
CA ARG A 563 -28.00 18.11 -19.37
C ARG A 563 -29.29 17.45 -18.94
N GLN A 564 -29.22 16.30 -18.32
CA GLN A 564 -30.37 15.51 -17.84
C GLN A 564 -30.43 15.52 -16.31
N PRO A 565 -31.60 15.32 -15.70
CA PRO A 565 -31.74 15.24 -14.25
C PRO A 565 -30.90 14.12 -13.69
N LEU A 566 -30.22 14.40 -12.57
CA LEU A 566 -29.53 13.41 -11.76
C LEU A 566 -30.17 13.34 -10.37
N TYR A 567 -30.35 12.13 -9.88
CA TYR A 567 -30.77 11.84 -8.51
C TYR A 567 -29.60 11.21 -7.77
N ILE A 568 -29.34 11.71 -6.57
CA ILE A 568 -28.23 11.28 -5.74
C ILE A 568 -28.67 10.96 -4.32
N LEU A 569 -27.94 10.08 -3.69
CA LEU A 569 -28.09 9.71 -2.30
C LEU A 569 -26.70 9.48 -1.72
N GLU A 570 -26.49 9.97 -0.51
CA GLU A 570 -25.33 9.61 0.28
C GLU A 570 -25.71 9.49 1.74
N LEU A 571 -25.22 8.42 2.41
CA LEU A 571 -25.48 8.17 3.83
C LEU A 571 -24.32 7.47 4.52
N ASP A 572 -24.25 7.64 5.84
CA ASP A 572 -23.38 6.85 6.74
C ASP A 572 -23.91 5.42 6.80
N LEU A 573 -23.24 4.53 6.07
CA LEU A 573 -23.58 3.12 6.04
C LEU A 573 -23.29 2.43 7.39
N GLY A 574 -22.26 2.88 8.10
CA GLY A 574 -21.96 2.38 9.44
C GLY A 574 -23.15 2.57 10.39
N ALA A 575 -23.62 3.81 10.46
CA ALA A 575 -24.79 4.16 11.29
C ALA A 575 -26.07 3.42 10.84
N LEU A 576 -26.24 3.18 9.55
CA LEU A 576 -27.37 2.38 9.03
C LEU A 576 -27.28 0.92 9.47
N LEU A 577 -26.11 0.27 9.30
CA LEU A 577 -25.91 -1.14 9.63
C LEU A 577 -26.05 -1.45 11.13
N ASP A 578 -25.73 -0.47 11.97
CA ASP A 578 -25.88 -0.52 13.42
C ASP A 578 -27.31 -0.12 13.89
N GLY A 579 -28.18 0.20 12.93
CA GLY A 579 -29.56 0.53 13.17
C GLY A 579 -30.38 -0.66 13.69
N PRO A 580 -31.59 -0.37 14.24
CA PRO A 580 -32.44 -1.41 14.80
C PRO A 580 -32.96 -2.37 13.74
N GLU A 581 -32.97 -3.64 14.08
CA GLU A 581 -33.52 -4.69 13.21
C GLU A 581 -35.07 -4.75 13.31
N LYS A 582 -35.67 -5.17 12.23
CA LYS A 582 -37.10 -5.42 12.13
C LYS A 582 -37.39 -6.78 12.77
N LEU A 583 -38.30 -6.79 13.75
CA LEU A 583 -38.75 -8.06 14.33
C LEU A 583 -39.64 -8.80 13.33
N ILE A 584 -39.12 -9.93 12.81
CA ILE A 584 -39.92 -10.79 11.92
C ILE A 584 -40.92 -11.55 12.75
N GLN A 585 -42.22 -11.30 12.53
CA GLN A 585 -43.31 -12.00 13.16
C GLN A 585 -44.09 -12.79 12.12
N TYR A 586 -44.38 -14.04 12.46
CA TYR A 586 -45.27 -14.84 11.64
C TYR A 586 -46.71 -14.31 11.77
N SER A 587 -47.36 -14.05 10.63
CA SER A 587 -48.78 -13.72 10.55
C SER A 587 -49.45 -14.79 9.68
N PRO A 588 -50.52 -15.42 10.19
CA PRO A 588 -51.26 -16.43 9.41
C PRO A 588 -51.92 -15.77 8.19
N LEU A 589 -52.05 -16.56 7.13
CA LEU A 589 -52.78 -16.10 5.96
C LEU A 589 -54.23 -15.73 6.28
N PRO A 590 -54.76 -14.64 5.68
CA PRO A 590 -56.11 -14.21 5.90
C PRO A 590 -57.11 -15.29 5.53
N ARG A 591 -58.11 -15.53 6.41
CA ARG A 591 -59.19 -16.50 6.16
C ARG A 591 -60.46 -15.85 5.60
N TYR A 592 -60.60 -14.54 5.82
CA TYR A 592 -61.78 -13.79 5.43
C TYR A 592 -61.45 -12.75 4.36
N PRO A 593 -62.40 -12.43 3.46
CA PRO A 593 -62.17 -11.45 2.39
C PRO A 593 -62.03 -10.03 2.96
N SER A 594 -61.22 -9.22 2.29
CA SER A 594 -61.10 -7.80 2.57
C SER A 594 -62.11 -6.99 1.74
N VAL A 595 -62.46 -5.83 2.25
CA VAL A 595 -63.28 -4.82 1.55
C VAL A 595 -62.43 -3.56 1.39
N THR A 596 -62.42 -3.00 0.17
CA THR A 596 -61.69 -1.75 -0.11
C THR A 596 -62.65 -0.58 -0.28
N ARG A 597 -62.23 0.60 0.21
CA ARG A 597 -62.92 1.87 -0.01
C ARG A 597 -61.91 2.94 -0.41
N ASP A 598 -62.26 3.75 -1.37
CA ASP A 598 -61.42 4.86 -1.83
C ASP A 598 -61.97 6.17 -1.24
N ILE A 599 -61.05 7.05 -0.84
CA ILE A 599 -61.36 8.43 -0.46
C ILE A 599 -60.49 9.39 -1.24
N SER A 600 -61.08 10.42 -1.83
CA SER A 600 -60.39 11.52 -2.49
C SER A 600 -60.50 12.78 -1.64
N LEU A 601 -59.37 13.32 -1.25
CA LEU A 601 -59.22 14.49 -0.39
C LEU A 601 -58.63 15.64 -1.17
N LEU A 602 -59.21 16.83 -1.05
CA LEU A 602 -58.61 18.07 -1.56
C LEU A 602 -57.87 18.74 -0.38
N VAL A 603 -56.55 18.63 -0.36
CA VAL A 603 -55.67 19.11 0.72
C VAL A 603 -54.73 20.22 0.24
N ASN A 604 -54.20 21.02 1.15
CA ASN A 604 -53.13 21.97 0.83
C ASN A 604 -51.87 21.24 0.30
N ARG A 605 -51.18 21.82 -0.66
CA ARG A 605 -49.98 21.22 -1.30
C ARG A 605 -48.90 20.86 -0.29
N GLU A 606 -48.82 21.60 0.81
CA GLU A 606 -47.80 21.40 1.87
C GLU A 606 -48.06 20.20 2.76
N VAL A 607 -49.28 19.65 2.77
CA VAL A 607 -49.60 18.47 3.58
C VAL A 607 -48.85 17.26 3.07
N ALA A 608 -47.95 16.71 3.89
CA ALA A 608 -47.19 15.52 3.50
C ALA A 608 -48.06 14.27 3.54
N LEU A 609 -47.86 13.32 2.64
CA LEU A 609 -48.57 12.03 2.64
C LEU A 609 -48.34 11.25 3.95
N ALA A 610 -47.15 11.38 4.53
CA ALA A 610 -46.79 10.76 5.82
C ALA A 610 -47.69 11.28 6.96
N ASP A 611 -48.07 12.56 6.94
CA ASP A 611 -48.97 13.14 7.92
C ASP A 611 -50.37 12.54 7.78
N ILE A 612 -50.83 12.34 6.55
CA ILE A 612 -52.15 11.71 6.27
C ILE A 612 -52.13 10.27 6.80
N TYR A 613 -51.09 9.48 6.53
CA TYR A 613 -50.96 8.12 7.10
C TYR A 613 -50.91 8.14 8.61
N THR A 614 -50.23 9.10 9.22
CA THR A 614 -50.17 9.24 10.69
C THR A 614 -51.55 9.47 11.28
N VAL A 615 -52.38 10.32 10.68
CA VAL A 615 -53.77 10.55 11.15
C VAL A 615 -54.59 9.28 11.05
N VAL A 616 -54.50 8.51 9.97
CA VAL A 616 -55.24 7.24 9.83
C VAL A 616 -54.79 6.24 10.90
N HIS A 617 -53.49 6.07 11.13
CA HIS A 617 -52.95 5.15 12.12
C HIS A 617 -53.38 5.56 13.55
N ASN A 618 -53.34 6.85 13.86
CA ASN A 618 -53.75 7.36 15.18
C ASN A 618 -55.20 7.10 15.52
N GLN A 619 -56.06 6.87 14.54
CA GLN A 619 -57.46 6.48 14.79
C GLN A 619 -57.62 5.07 15.34
N GLN A 620 -56.57 4.24 15.30
CA GLN A 620 -56.53 2.88 15.84
C GLN A 620 -57.74 2.00 15.43
N VAL A 621 -58.17 2.09 14.17
CA VAL A 621 -59.20 1.22 13.62
C VAL A 621 -58.57 -0.13 13.34
N SER A 622 -58.81 -1.11 14.23
CA SER A 622 -58.15 -2.43 14.21
C SER A 622 -58.35 -3.22 12.90
N ASP A 623 -59.51 -3.03 12.28
CA ASP A 623 -59.87 -3.71 11.03
C ASP A 623 -59.43 -2.96 9.77
N CYS A 624 -58.85 -1.75 9.86
CA CYS A 624 -58.16 -1.08 8.77
C CYS A 624 -56.73 -1.65 8.66
N ARG A 625 -56.49 -2.49 7.68
CA ARG A 625 -55.25 -3.27 7.53
C ARG A 625 -54.21 -2.57 6.70
N ASP A 626 -54.64 -1.79 5.74
CA ASP A 626 -53.70 -1.13 4.80
C ASP A 626 -54.31 0.18 4.28
N VAL A 627 -53.39 1.13 3.96
CA VAL A 627 -53.73 2.42 3.36
C VAL A 627 -52.75 2.67 2.20
N LYS A 628 -53.26 2.74 0.98
CA LYS A 628 -52.47 2.94 -0.24
C LYS A 628 -52.79 4.25 -0.91
N LEU A 629 -51.78 4.96 -1.38
CA LEU A 629 -51.94 6.06 -2.32
C LEU A 629 -52.36 5.48 -3.68
N VAL A 630 -53.51 5.88 -4.18
CA VAL A 630 -53.99 5.53 -5.54
C VAL A 630 -53.46 6.53 -6.57
N GLY A 631 -53.46 7.81 -6.21
CA GLY A 631 -52.93 8.84 -7.07
C GLY A 631 -53.05 10.25 -6.50
N THR A 632 -52.36 11.17 -7.10
CA THR A 632 -52.45 12.59 -6.84
C THR A 632 -52.78 13.32 -8.14
N PHE A 633 -53.58 14.37 -8.02
CA PHE A 633 -53.94 15.20 -9.18
C PHE A 633 -53.85 16.69 -8.83
N GLU A 634 -53.24 17.45 -9.71
CA GLU A 634 -53.06 18.90 -9.62
C GLU A 634 -53.47 19.55 -10.93
N GLY A 635 -53.97 20.79 -10.85
CA GLY A 635 -54.41 21.53 -12.02
C GLY A 635 -55.89 21.31 -12.38
N GLY A 636 -56.32 21.71 -13.59
CA GLY A 636 -57.72 21.73 -13.96
C GLY A 636 -58.53 22.66 -13.04
N ASN A 637 -59.57 22.13 -12.39
CA ASN A 637 -60.44 22.90 -11.49
C ASN A 637 -59.93 22.98 -10.06
N ILE A 638 -58.70 22.45 -9.77
CA ILE A 638 -58.09 22.48 -8.42
C ILE A 638 -57.33 23.82 -8.24
N PRO A 639 -57.57 24.52 -7.11
CA PRO A 639 -56.80 25.73 -6.78
C PRO A 639 -55.30 25.45 -6.73
N ALA A 640 -54.49 26.39 -7.19
CA ALA A 640 -53.03 26.23 -7.27
C ALA A 640 -52.35 25.93 -5.90
N SER A 641 -52.98 26.29 -4.78
CA SER A 641 -52.54 26.01 -3.41
C SER A 641 -52.94 24.61 -2.91
N LYS A 642 -53.82 23.89 -3.66
CA LYS A 642 -54.32 22.57 -3.25
C LYS A 642 -53.98 21.49 -4.22
N ARG A 643 -54.05 20.23 -3.76
CA ARG A 643 -53.94 19.00 -4.60
C ARG A 643 -55.00 17.98 -4.15
N SER A 644 -55.46 17.17 -5.09
CA SER A 644 -56.30 16.01 -4.78
C SER A 644 -55.41 14.82 -4.49
N VAL A 645 -55.66 14.14 -3.35
CA VAL A 645 -55.00 12.90 -2.94
C VAL A 645 -56.07 11.83 -2.83
N THR A 646 -55.95 10.75 -3.58
CA THR A 646 -56.84 9.59 -3.52
C THR A 646 -56.17 8.43 -2.79
N LEU A 647 -56.78 8.00 -1.72
CA LEU A 647 -56.29 6.88 -0.88
C LEU A 647 -57.23 5.70 -1.02
N ARG A 648 -56.70 4.49 -0.99
CA ARG A 648 -57.41 3.23 -0.90
C ARG A 648 -57.18 2.66 0.49
N LEU A 649 -58.24 2.41 1.24
CA LEU A 649 -58.22 1.81 2.56
C LEU A 649 -58.75 0.38 2.45
N GLU A 650 -58.01 -0.58 3.03
CA GLU A 650 -58.40 -2.00 3.08
C GLU A 650 -58.88 -2.37 4.48
N TYR A 651 -60.08 -2.90 4.55
CA TYR A 651 -60.68 -3.33 5.79
C TYR A 651 -60.84 -4.85 5.82
N ARG A 652 -60.45 -5.49 6.90
CA ARG A 652 -60.53 -6.94 7.09
C ARG A 652 -60.46 -7.31 8.57
N SER A 653 -61.36 -8.17 9.02
CA SER A 653 -61.24 -8.83 10.30
C SER A 653 -60.59 -10.22 10.17
N ASP A 654 -59.82 -10.64 11.14
CA ASP A 654 -59.21 -11.97 11.19
C ASP A 654 -60.16 -13.01 11.82
N GLU A 655 -61.31 -12.57 12.36
CA GLU A 655 -62.26 -13.43 13.07
C GLU A 655 -63.48 -13.77 12.21
N ARG A 656 -63.93 -12.88 11.34
CA ARG A 656 -65.15 -13.02 10.52
C ARG A 656 -65.14 -12.10 9.28
N THR A 657 -66.09 -12.33 8.38
CA THR A 657 -66.38 -11.37 7.31
C THR A 657 -67.00 -10.11 7.88
N LEU A 658 -66.50 -8.93 7.51
CA LEU A 658 -67.06 -7.64 7.91
C LEU A 658 -68.39 -7.39 7.18
N ARG A 659 -69.33 -6.72 7.86
CA ARG A 659 -70.59 -6.24 7.25
C ARG A 659 -70.36 -4.87 6.62
N ASP A 660 -71.10 -4.54 5.59
CA ASP A 660 -70.99 -3.24 4.92
C ASP A 660 -71.24 -2.05 5.88
N GLU A 661 -72.16 -2.17 6.82
CA GLU A 661 -72.45 -1.14 7.81
C GLU A 661 -71.23 -0.87 8.76
N GLU A 662 -70.48 -1.88 9.09
CA GLU A 662 -69.27 -1.77 9.95
C GLU A 662 -68.15 -1.09 9.17
N VAL A 663 -67.96 -1.51 7.88
CA VAL A 663 -66.97 -0.90 7.02
C VAL A 663 -67.28 0.58 6.79
N GLU A 664 -68.55 0.91 6.59
CA GLU A 664 -69.01 2.29 6.38
C GLU A 664 -68.77 3.15 7.63
N ALA A 665 -69.00 2.60 8.83
CA ALA A 665 -68.75 3.30 10.09
C ALA A 665 -67.21 3.57 10.25
N TYR A 666 -66.35 2.57 9.97
CA TYR A 666 -64.91 2.74 10.06
C TYR A 666 -64.42 3.76 9.02
N HIS A 667 -64.93 3.67 7.79
CA HIS A 667 -64.57 4.57 6.70
C HIS A 667 -64.97 6.02 6.97
N SER A 668 -66.21 6.24 7.43
CA SER A 668 -66.70 7.56 7.82
C SER A 668 -65.88 8.16 8.99
N ARG A 669 -65.51 7.37 9.98
CA ARG A 669 -64.65 7.83 11.07
C ARG A 669 -63.29 8.29 10.59
N LEU A 670 -62.60 7.50 9.73
CA LEU A 670 -61.31 7.86 9.17
C LEU A 670 -61.43 9.08 8.25
N THR A 671 -62.45 9.13 7.43
CA THR A 671 -62.73 10.27 6.55
C THR A 671 -62.92 11.56 7.34
N SER A 672 -63.79 11.56 8.36
CA SER A 672 -64.00 12.75 9.22
C SER A 672 -62.72 13.21 9.89
N ALA A 673 -61.93 12.28 10.43
CA ALA A 673 -60.65 12.63 11.06
C ALA A 673 -59.66 13.30 10.08
N LEU A 674 -59.60 12.85 8.84
CA LEU A 674 -58.76 13.42 7.78
C LEU A 674 -59.27 14.82 7.34
N LEU A 675 -60.60 14.96 7.16
CA LEU A 675 -61.20 16.24 6.79
C LEU A 675 -60.98 17.30 7.88
N ASP A 676 -61.19 16.95 9.12
CA ASP A 676 -61.03 17.84 10.28
C ASP A 676 -59.58 18.25 10.51
N THR A 677 -58.63 17.29 10.43
CA THR A 677 -57.23 17.55 10.73
C THR A 677 -56.59 18.46 9.69
N PHE A 678 -56.88 18.25 8.42
CA PHE A 678 -56.24 19.00 7.31
C PHE A 678 -57.09 20.09 6.75
N ALA A 679 -58.27 20.40 7.36
CA ALA A 679 -59.28 21.31 6.78
C ALA A 679 -59.50 20.95 5.28
N ALA A 680 -59.60 19.65 4.99
CA ALA A 680 -59.73 19.13 3.64
C ALA A 680 -61.18 19.07 3.20
N GLU A 681 -61.38 19.02 1.90
CA GLU A 681 -62.67 18.81 1.28
C GLU A 681 -62.72 17.43 0.64
N GLN A 682 -63.81 16.70 0.81
CA GLN A 682 -64.01 15.43 0.13
C GLN A 682 -64.38 15.71 -1.35
N ARG A 683 -63.77 15.00 -2.27
CA ARG A 683 -64.02 15.16 -3.71
C ARG A 683 -64.76 13.97 -4.31
#